data_2aa1c8db78109479c0b0266faac96350
#
_entry.id   2aa1c8db78109479c0b0266faac96350
#
_cell.length_a   1.000
_cell.length_b   1.000
_cell.length_c   1.000
_cell.angle_alpha   90.00
_cell.angle_beta   90.00
_cell.angle_gamma   90.00
#
_symmetry.space_group_name_H-M   'P 1'
#
loop_
_entity.id
_entity.type
_entity.pdbx_description
1 polymer ?
#
loop_
_entity_poly.entity_id
_entity_poly.type
_entity_poly.pdbx_seq_one_letter_code
_entity_poly.pdbx_strand_id
1 'polypeptide(L)'
;MKTVTKTALANVKQNKGRNFLCGCAIALTTFLIFVVLTVGYGMIRVQLASVDAYYPTYHIMFRQVSEKNTKALQVHNDIEEIGLRMDLGQIIDDDATIIMTAMDNNGIRLNKAELEEGTFPKNEKDIVVSKGVLEELGIQGKLGDEITIPYQIYEKDGMGYAKEDTFRICGFMESSDLNKEKKMYFVMNSMEYAKQMIPEADREYRVMFRLADAEHMTTDEIEERGKEIGEDFGVPEGNVVENREYLVANYTDPSFVKGMIVVIVMVVLAGILTIYSIYYVSMIPKVQEYGKLKAIGSTKRQIRQMVFREGMLVTALALPVGLLISSFLSRWIMKQMITFMAGEDPLMQVAAELVKNGEVSLLHWWIYAITIMAVLFTSAVSLAKPMRIAAKVSPIEAMRYQGLEKRGKKVRKGYQNLTIFRLTKANMARNKKRTGITIVTLGATGILFMVVATILSCAAPKEIARKDIESDYKIELETWGGDKMNPDRDWRQVQQNKPLTKAFIDQVRDVDGVEEVKVKTFMNGEIPKLSMDGEIWGADIIGLDASYAETLEKGEIQGHVTYEELEKGDKILMSANMLYWFPELKVGDSLKMVLNMGDDQVEKTFEIGAIGDYYESLGGSSFYLPQSVLEKMNPNNLNYTLEITVNDQKKNSAYQELQALADNSEYLVTGSYEEQLQKWEKNMRLMSVLCYAFLIILGGIGIMNLVNTMMNSIYTRRRELGMIQAIGMSEKQLIRMLQLEGIIYTLGTLAVSVGIGSLVGYGAFLYAKTKHIFQISEYHFPVVPAVLLICVVAFLQVLLTYGVSANFRKMSLIDRIRYAE
;
A
#
# COMPACT_ATOMS: atom_id res chain seq x y z
N MET A 1 17.98 -48.70 -0.15
CA MET A 1 17.60 -47.37 -0.64
C MET A 1 17.06 -47.36 -2.06
N LYS A 2 17.69 -48.05 -3.02
CA LYS A 2 17.25 -48.08 -4.44
C LYS A 2 15.82 -48.63 -4.63
N THR A 3 15.43 -49.69 -3.88
CA THR A 3 14.12 -50.37 -4.01
C THR A 3 12.96 -49.43 -3.60
N VAL A 4 13.04 -48.75 -2.46
CA VAL A 4 12.00 -47.82 -1.97
C VAL A 4 11.76 -46.67 -2.97
N THR A 5 12.83 -46.17 -3.61
CA THR A 5 12.71 -45.10 -4.63
C THR A 5 12.10 -45.64 -5.93
N LYS A 6 12.48 -46.86 -6.37
CA LYS A 6 11.89 -47.45 -7.57
C LYS A 6 10.39 -47.71 -7.37
N THR A 7 9.98 -48.18 -6.20
CA THR A 7 8.55 -48.39 -5.87
C THR A 7 7.80 -47.06 -5.79
N ALA A 8 8.38 -46.03 -5.19
CA ALA A 8 7.78 -44.67 -5.17
C ALA A 8 7.58 -44.08 -6.59
N LEU A 9 8.57 -44.28 -7.48
CA LEU A 9 8.48 -43.83 -8.88
C LEU A 9 7.40 -44.59 -9.66
N ALA A 10 7.31 -45.95 -9.45
CA ALA A 10 6.25 -46.73 -10.05
C ALA A 10 4.85 -46.28 -9.60
N ASN A 11 4.69 -45.99 -8.31
CA ASN A 11 3.46 -45.41 -7.74
C ASN A 11 3.10 -44.04 -8.35
N VAL A 12 4.07 -43.19 -8.59
CA VAL A 12 3.83 -41.90 -9.27
C VAL A 12 3.33 -42.11 -10.69
N LYS A 13 3.95 -43.04 -11.45
CA LYS A 13 3.54 -43.36 -12.82
C LYS A 13 2.14 -43.99 -12.91
N GLN A 14 1.77 -44.81 -11.93
CA GLN A 14 0.48 -45.48 -11.92
C GLN A 14 -0.70 -44.54 -11.54
N ASN A 15 -0.48 -43.56 -10.67
CA ASN A 15 -1.52 -42.66 -10.16
C ASN A 15 -1.49 -41.28 -10.84
N LYS A 16 -1.44 -41.22 -12.18
CA LYS A 16 -1.28 -39.98 -12.97
C LYS A 16 -2.28 -38.89 -12.63
N GLY A 17 -3.60 -39.18 -12.57
CA GLY A 17 -4.64 -38.16 -12.34
C GLY A 17 -4.52 -37.49 -10.97
N ARG A 18 -4.28 -38.25 -9.90
CA ARG A 18 -4.06 -37.68 -8.55
C ARG A 18 -2.78 -36.86 -8.50
N ASN A 19 -1.68 -37.37 -9.05
CA ASN A 19 -0.40 -36.69 -9.00
C ASN A 19 -0.42 -35.40 -9.85
N PHE A 20 -1.19 -35.39 -10.94
CA PHE A 20 -1.46 -34.17 -11.70
C PHE A 20 -2.19 -33.14 -10.85
N LEU A 21 -3.30 -33.50 -10.18
CA LEU A 21 -4.04 -32.58 -9.30
C LEU A 21 -3.15 -32.05 -8.15
N CYS A 22 -2.34 -32.92 -7.56
CA CYS A 22 -1.39 -32.53 -6.53
C CYS A 22 -0.30 -31.59 -7.10
N GLY A 23 0.20 -31.88 -8.27
CA GLY A 23 1.17 -31.04 -8.99
C GLY A 23 0.61 -29.65 -9.31
N CYS A 24 -0.61 -29.57 -9.79
CA CYS A 24 -1.30 -28.29 -10.02
C CYS A 24 -1.46 -27.48 -8.72
N ALA A 25 -1.85 -28.12 -7.61
CA ALA A 25 -1.96 -27.45 -6.32
C ALA A 25 -0.60 -26.92 -5.83
N ILE A 26 0.45 -27.71 -5.99
CA ILE A 26 1.84 -27.29 -5.66
C ILE A 26 2.28 -26.14 -6.57
N ALA A 27 2.04 -26.23 -7.88
CA ALA A 27 2.40 -25.18 -8.83
C ALA A 27 1.67 -23.86 -8.54
N LEU A 28 0.36 -23.91 -8.21
CA LEU A 28 -0.41 -22.73 -7.81
C LEU A 28 0.08 -22.14 -6.49
N THR A 29 0.41 -22.97 -5.50
CA THR A 29 1.01 -22.50 -4.24
C THR A 29 2.37 -21.85 -4.49
N THR A 30 3.21 -22.46 -5.35
CA THR A 30 4.50 -21.89 -5.77
C THR A 30 4.29 -20.53 -6.43
N PHE A 31 3.34 -20.46 -7.34
CA PHE A 31 2.99 -19.23 -8.05
C PHE A 31 2.60 -18.10 -7.08
N LEU A 32 1.68 -18.37 -6.16
CA LEU A 32 1.23 -17.34 -5.20
C LEU A 32 2.34 -16.84 -4.30
N ILE A 33 3.15 -17.73 -3.72
CA ILE A 33 4.27 -17.33 -2.86
C ILE A 33 5.27 -16.49 -3.66
N PHE A 34 5.61 -16.94 -4.86
CA PHE A 34 6.57 -16.25 -5.72
C PHE A 34 6.07 -14.86 -6.14
N VAL A 35 4.80 -14.75 -6.59
CA VAL A 35 4.21 -13.47 -7.00
C VAL A 35 4.13 -12.48 -5.83
N VAL A 36 3.69 -12.92 -4.65
CA VAL A 36 3.64 -12.05 -3.46
C VAL A 36 5.03 -11.49 -3.13
N LEU A 37 6.06 -12.35 -3.13
CA LEU A 37 7.43 -11.91 -2.88
C LEU A 37 7.95 -10.97 -3.98
N THR A 38 7.68 -11.31 -5.26
CA THR A 38 8.16 -10.50 -6.39
C THR A 38 7.47 -9.15 -6.46
N VAL A 39 6.14 -9.11 -6.25
CA VAL A 39 5.39 -7.84 -6.27
C VAL A 39 5.81 -6.98 -5.08
N GLY A 40 5.83 -7.55 -3.86
CA GLY A 40 6.21 -6.79 -2.68
C GLY A 40 7.64 -6.24 -2.75
N TYR A 41 8.63 -7.07 -3.04
CA TYR A 41 10.03 -6.63 -3.18
C TYR A 41 10.23 -5.74 -4.41
N GLY A 42 9.58 -6.07 -5.52
CA GLY A 42 9.67 -5.31 -6.75
C GLY A 42 9.14 -3.89 -6.59
N MET A 43 8.03 -3.68 -5.86
CA MET A 43 7.52 -2.34 -5.55
C MET A 43 8.53 -1.52 -4.76
N ILE A 44 9.12 -2.10 -3.71
CA ILE A 44 10.16 -1.42 -2.93
C ILE A 44 11.35 -1.02 -3.84
N ARG A 45 11.83 -1.95 -4.65
CA ARG A 45 12.98 -1.67 -5.55
C ARG A 45 12.66 -0.63 -6.62
N VAL A 46 11.47 -0.65 -7.15
CA VAL A 46 11.02 0.36 -8.15
C VAL A 46 10.89 1.72 -7.49
N GLN A 47 10.29 1.80 -6.30
CA GLN A 47 10.18 3.04 -5.54
C GLN A 47 11.57 3.62 -5.25
N LEU A 48 12.47 2.84 -4.68
CA LEU A 48 13.84 3.27 -4.40
C LEU A 48 14.56 3.76 -5.66
N ALA A 49 14.46 3.01 -6.76
CA ALA A 49 15.12 3.38 -8.00
C ALA A 49 14.50 4.63 -8.64
N SER A 50 13.19 4.81 -8.57
CA SER A 50 12.53 6.01 -9.12
C SER A 50 12.84 7.25 -8.30
N VAL A 51 12.86 7.13 -6.98
CA VAL A 51 13.28 8.23 -6.09
C VAL A 51 14.75 8.56 -6.29
N ASP A 52 15.62 7.53 -6.36
CA ASP A 52 17.03 7.71 -6.69
C ASP A 52 17.26 8.32 -8.08
N ALA A 53 16.35 8.11 -9.03
CA ALA A 53 16.43 8.71 -10.35
C ALA A 53 15.83 10.12 -10.44
N TYR A 54 14.86 10.47 -9.63
CA TYR A 54 14.10 11.71 -9.73
C TYR A 54 14.54 12.78 -8.72
N TYR A 55 14.78 12.42 -7.45
CA TYR A 55 15.13 13.37 -6.39
C TYR A 55 16.66 13.51 -6.22
N PRO A 56 17.12 14.65 -5.67
CA PRO A 56 18.47 14.77 -5.16
C PRO A 56 18.86 13.62 -4.21
N THR A 57 20.10 13.19 -4.23
CA THR A 57 20.56 11.99 -3.50
C THR A 57 21.33 12.29 -2.20
N TYR A 58 21.47 13.54 -1.82
CA TYR A 58 22.03 13.88 -0.51
C TYR A 58 21.03 13.50 0.61
N HIS A 59 21.54 13.23 1.78
CA HIS A 59 20.72 12.98 2.96
C HIS A 59 20.35 14.28 3.66
N ILE A 60 21.32 15.16 3.84
CA ILE A 60 21.21 16.41 4.59
C ILE A 60 21.91 17.52 3.86
N MET A 61 21.38 18.72 3.99
CA MET A 61 21.97 19.95 3.49
C MET A 61 22.07 20.97 4.60
N PHE A 62 23.28 21.51 4.84
CA PHE A 62 23.48 22.66 5.72
C PHE A 62 23.48 23.93 4.88
N ARG A 63 22.78 24.97 5.37
CA ARG A 63 22.78 26.30 4.77
C ARG A 63 23.70 27.25 5.49
N GLN A 64 24.19 28.28 4.78
CA GLN A 64 24.99 29.35 5.35
C GLN A 64 26.25 28.87 6.07
N VAL A 65 26.90 27.84 5.51
CA VAL A 65 28.13 27.28 6.10
C VAL A 65 29.34 28.08 5.60
N SER A 66 30.12 28.61 6.54
CA SER A 66 31.34 29.35 6.23
C SER A 66 32.39 28.50 5.51
N GLU A 67 33.26 29.11 4.74
CA GLU A 67 34.40 28.45 4.06
C GLU A 67 35.23 27.57 5.01
N LYS A 68 35.47 28.04 6.29
CA LYS A 68 36.22 27.31 7.31
C LYS A 68 35.53 26.03 7.71
N ASN A 69 34.23 26.11 8.01
CA ASN A 69 33.43 24.94 8.42
C ASN A 69 33.24 23.97 7.27
N THR A 70 33.06 24.47 6.05
CA THR A 70 32.97 23.65 4.84
C THR A 70 34.22 22.78 4.65
N LYS A 71 35.43 23.37 4.82
CA LYS A 71 36.68 22.60 4.73
C LYS A 71 36.81 21.55 5.83
N ALA A 72 36.27 21.81 7.03
CA ALA A 72 36.29 20.85 8.14
C ALA A 72 35.28 19.72 7.92
N LEU A 73 34.08 20.03 7.40
CA LEU A 73 33.07 19.02 7.03
C LEU A 73 33.55 18.05 5.94
N GLN A 74 34.37 18.53 4.99
CA GLN A 74 34.93 17.69 3.92
C GLN A 74 35.82 16.54 4.42
N VAL A 75 36.33 16.63 5.64
CA VAL A 75 37.22 15.61 6.27
C VAL A 75 36.53 14.92 7.45
N HIS A 76 35.24 15.11 7.64
CA HIS A 76 34.51 14.51 8.74
C HIS A 76 34.29 13.01 8.49
N ASN A 77 34.54 12.17 9.51
CA ASN A 77 34.51 10.71 9.37
C ASN A 77 33.14 10.12 9.05
N ASP A 78 32.07 10.77 9.50
CA ASP A 78 30.70 10.29 9.32
C ASP A 78 30.09 10.75 8.01
N ILE A 79 30.83 11.51 7.21
CA ILE A 79 30.42 11.96 5.88
C ILE A 79 31.11 11.13 4.82
N GLU A 80 30.32 10.39 4.03
CA GLU A 80 30.82 9.59 2.91
C GLU A 80 31.12 10.46 1.70
N GLU A 81 30.21 11.39 1.41
CA GLU A 81 30.28 12.23 0.25
C GLU A 81 29.73 13.61 0.56
N ILE A 82 30.38 14.65 0.02
CA ILE A 82 30.01 16.05 0.18
C ILE A 82 30.02 16.78 -1.16
N GLY A 83 28.95 17.57 -1.39
CA GLY A 83 28.81 18.46 -2.52
C GLY A 83 28.53 19.88 -2.06
N LEU A 84 29.02 20.84 -2.80
CA LEU A 84 28.96 22.26 -2.46
C LEU A 84 28.11 23.02 -3.48
N ARG A 85 27.25 23.90 -2.97
CA ARG A 85 26.52 24.89 -3.73
C ARG A 85 26.72 26.28 -3.10
N MET A 86 26.90 27.29 -3.92
CA MET A 86 26.96 28.67 -3.52
C MET A 86 25.92 29.46 -4.29
N ASP A 87 25.04 30.17 -3.61
CA ASP A 87 24.12 31.10 -4.24
C ASP A 87 24.79 32.48 -4.30
N LEU A 88 24.96 33.02 -5.51
CA LEU A 88 25.72 34.25 -5.75
C LEU A 88 24.87 35.51 -5.62
N GLY A 89 23.64 35.44 -6.13
CA GLY A 89 22.78 36.62 -6.25
C GLY A 89 21.60 36.34 -7.17
N GLN A 90 20.99 37.39 -7.66
CA GLN A 90 19.84 37.31 -8.56
C GLN A 90 20.07 38.11 -9.82
N ILE A 91 19.59 37.61 -10.95
CA ILE A 91 19.44 38.38 -12.18
C ILE A 91 18.29 39.34 -11.99
N ILE A 92 18.49 40.57 -12.44
CA ILE A 92 17.50 41.62 -12.29
C ILE A 92 16.40 41.41 -13.32
N ASP A 93 15.24 41.11 -12.86
CA ASP A 93 13.99 40.99 -13.63
C ASP A 93 12.81 41.50 -12.78
N ASP A 94 11.79 42.09 -13.43
CA ASP A 94 10.66 42.70 -12.72
C ASP A 94 9.58 41.64 -12.36
N ASP A 95 9.50 40.56 -13.13
CA ASP A 95 8.42 39.55 -13.05
C ASP A 95 8.85 38.17 -12.57
N ALA A 96 10.15 37.88 -12.62
CA ALA A 96 10.69 36.57 -12.30
C ALA A 96 11.84 36.60 -11.29
N THR A 97 11.89 35.60 -10.42
CA THR A 97 13.04 35.40 -9.53
C THR A 97 14.06 34.44 -10.20
N ILE A 98 15.21 34.97 -10.61
CA ILE A 98 16.24 34.18 -11.29
C ILE A 98 17.51 34.14 -10.44
N ILE A 99 17.76 33.03 -9.77
CA ILE A 99 18.88 32.89 -8.83
C ILE A 99 20.12 32.40 -9.56
N MET A 100 21.23 33.12 -9.35
CA MET A 100 22.55 32.72 -9.81
C MET A 100 23.20 31.81 -8.78
N THR A 101 23.59 30.62 -9.21
CA THR A 101 24.17 29.58 -8.33
C THR A 101 25.43 28.98 -8.95
N ALA A 102 26.30 28.44 -8.13
CA ALA A 102 27.46 27.65 -8.58
C ALA A 102 27.53 26.35 -7.76
N MET A 103 27.88 25.27 -8.42
CA MET A 103 28.02 23.96 -7.77
C MET A 103 29.36 23.33 -8.14
N ASP A 104 29.94 22.58 -7.20
CA ASP A 104 31.07 21.70 -7.53
C ASP A 104 30.56 20.40 -8.19
N ASN A 105 31.48 19.56 -8.68
CA ASN A 105 31.10 18.33 -9.37
C ASN A 105 30.28 17.37 -8.51
N ASN A 106 30.55 17.31 -7.20
CA ASN A 106 29.79 16.49 -6.28
C ASN A 106 28.41 17.11 -6.00
N GLY A 107 28.33 18.43 -5.88
CA GLY A 107 27.06 19.15 -5.75
C GLY A 107 26.15 18.93 -6.94
N ILE A 108 26.68 19.01 -8.16
CA ILE A 108 25.98 18.68 -9.41
C ILE A 108 25.42 17.25 -9.34
N ARG A 109 26.25 16.29 -8.93
CA ARG A 109 25.85 14.88 -8.84
C ARG A 109 24.82 14.61 -7.74
N LEU A 110 25.04 15.13 -6.53
CA LEU A 110 24.13 14.95 -5.41
C LEU A 110 22.79 15.67 -5.62
N ASN A 111 22.80 16.80 -6.29
CA ASN A 111 21.58 17.54 -6.62
C ASN A 111 20.90 17.03 -7.91
N LYS A 112 21.52 16.06 -8.60
CA LYS A 112 21.04 15.52 -9.89
C LYS A 112 20.75 16.58 -10.93
N ALA A 113 21.60 17.60 -11.00
CA ALA A 113 21.49 18.60 -12.05
C ALA A 113 21.80 17.95 -13.40
N GLU A 114 20.86 18.01 -14.34
CA GLU A 114 20.98 17.46 -15.68
C GLU A 114 20.92 18.57 -16.73
N LEU A 115 21.57 18.34 -17.86
CA LEU A 115 21.58 19.26 -19.00
C LEU A 115 20.79 18.65 -20.15
N GLU A 116 19.94 19.47 -20.78
CA GLU A 116 19.35 19.10 -22.09
C GLU A 116 20.41 19.07 -23.18
N GLU A 117 21.34 20.03 -23.14
CA GLU A 117 22.38 20.21 -24.17
C GLU A 117 23.63 20.90 -23.61
N GLY A 118 24.80 20.57 -24.11
CA GLY A 118 26.05 21.26 -23.76
C GLY A 118 26.85 20.60 -22.63
N THR A 119 27.54 21.41 -21.82
CA THR A 119 28.38 20.98 -20.68
C THR A 119 28.20 21.88 -19.50
N PHE A 120 28.44 21.36 -18.30
CA PHE A 120 28.53 22.23 -17.11
C PHE A 120 29.66 23.26 -17.19
N PRO A 121 29.51 24.42 -16.48
CA PRO A 121 30.51 25.50 -16.54
C PRO A 121 31.87 25.02 -16.11
N LYS A 122 32.89 25.27 -16.96
CA LYS A 122 34.28 24.91 -16.65
C LYS A 122 35.19 26.14 -16.61
N ASN A 123 34.86 27.16 -17.38
CA ASN A 123 35.60 28.42 -17.40
C ASN A 123 34.87 29.46 -16.60
N GLU A 124 35.57 30.49 -16.17
CA GLU A 124 35.08 31.57 -15.32
C GLU A 124 33.76 32.19 -15.83
N LYS A 125 33.69 32.51 -17.12
CA LYS A 125 32.51 33.16 -17.71
C LYS A 125 31.53 32.22 -18.42
N ASP A 126 31.64 30.91 -18.18
CA ASP A 126 30.67 29.93 -18.67
C ASP A 126 29.42 29.98 -17.79
N ILE A 127 28.25 29.88 -18.45
CA ILE A 127 26.93 29.83 -17.77
C ILE A 127 26.02 28.74 -18.36
N VAL A 128 25.30 28.07 -17.51
CA VAL A 128 24.18 27.20 -17.90
C VAL A 128 22.88 27.90 -17.59
N VAL A 129 22.00 27.99 -18.56
CA VAL A 129 20.69 28.64 -18.46
C VAL A 129 19.60 27.70 -18.90
N SER A 130 18.35 28.02 -18.59
CA SER A 130 17.21 27.32 -19.18
C SER A 130 16.57 28.16 -20.29
N LYS A 131 15.81 27.52 -21.16
CA LYS A 131 15.06 28.27 -22.19
C LYS A 131 14.06 29.22 -21.57
N GLY A 132 13.44 28.83 -20.43
CA GLY A 132 12.54 29.70 -19.68
C GLY A 132 13.20 30.99 -19.20
N VAL A 133 14.44 30.93 -18.71
CA VAL A 133 15.21 32.14 -18.34
C VAL A 133 15.44 33.06 -19.52
N LEU A 134 15.77 32.51 -20.70
CA LEU A 134 15.99 33.35 -21.89
C LEU A 134 14.68 34.01 -22.38
N GLU A 135 13.56 33.30 -22.27
CA GLU A 135 12.22 33.80 -22.60
C GLU A 135 11.82 34.94 -21.67
N GLU A 136 11.98 34.78 -20.35
CA GLU A 136 11.67 35.84 -19.35
C GLU A 136 12.54 37.08 -19.59
N LEU A 137 13.84 36.94 -19.82
CA LEU A 137 14.77 38.04 -20.09
C LEU A 137 14.60 38.67 -21.50
N GLY A 138 13.77 38.07 -22.36
CA GLY A 138 13.62 38.51 -23.75
C GLY A 138 14.87 38.34 -24.60
N ILE A 139 15.79 37.46 -24.22
CA ILE A 139 17.10 37.26 -24.88
C ILE A 139 17.01 36.02 -25.79
N GLN A 140 17.51 36.15 -27.01
CA GLN A 140 17.75 34.99 -27.88
C GLN A 140 19.20 34.53 -27.72
N GLY A 141 19.41 33.26 -27.38
CA GLY A 141 20.76 32.69 -27.24
C GLY A 141 20.80 31.22 -27.62
N LYS A 142 21.94 30.80 -28.18
CA LYS A 142 22.22 29.40 -28.51
C LYS A 142 23.49 28.96 -27.80
N LEU A 143 23.74 27.65 -27.82
CA LEU A 143 24.97 27.09 -27.25
C LEU A 143 26.21 27.75 -27.89
N GLY A 144 27.06 28.32 -27.05
CA GLY A 144 28.27 29.03 -27.44
C GLY A 144 28.11 30.55 -27.61
N ASP A 145 26.89 31.08 -27.61
CA ASP A 145 26.63 32.52 -27.71
C ASP A 145 27.04 33.24 -26.42
N GLU A 146 27.41 34.51 -26.53
CA GLU A 146 27.66 35.40 -25.40
C GLU A 146 26.43 36.24 -25.13
N ILE A 147 25.99 36.25 -23.88
CA ILE A 147 24.86 37.03 -23.40
C ILE A 147 25.29 37.94 -22.26
N THR A 148 24.76 39.18 -22.24
CA THR A 148 25.06 40.12 -21.21
C THR A 148 23.83 40.21 -20.28
N ILE A 149 24.05 40.03 -18.99
CA ILE A 149 23.01 39.87 -17.99
C ILE A 149 23.22 40.87 -16.85
N PRO A 150 22.22 41.71 -16.50
CA PRO A 150 22.24 42.54 -15.30
C PRO A 150 21.89 41.67 -14.07
N TYR A 151 22.67 41.76 -13.00
CA TYR A 151 22.49 41.02 -11.78
C TYR A 151 22.93 41.77 -10.54
N GLN A 152 22.50 41.29 -9.37
CA GLN A 152 22.93 41.77 -8.05
C GLN A 152 23.46 40.58 -7.24
N ILE A 153 24.56 40.80 -6.48
CA ILE A 153 25.17 39.79 -5.61
C ILE A 153 24.59 39.90 -4.24
N TYR A 154 24.40 38.76 -3.55
CA TYR A 154 24.05 38.73 -2.14
C TYR A 154 25.21 39.26 -1.29
N GLU A 155 24.99 40.30 -0.50
CA GLU A 155 25.91 40.85 0.49
C GLU A 155 25.29 40.68 1.89
N LYS A 156 26.10 40.82 2.97
CA LYS A 156 25.61 40.62 4.35
C LYS A 156 24.39 41.44 4.73
N ASP A 157 24.30 42.67 4.17
CA ASP A 157 23.25 43.62 4.51
C ASP A 157 22.11 43.67 3.45
N GLY A 158 22.06 42.65 2.54
CA GLY A 158 21.04 42.55 1.50
C GLY A 158 21.61 42.44 0.08
N MET A 159 20.90 43.01 -0.89
CA MET A 159 21.33 42.96 -2.30
C MET A 159 22.37 44.08 -2.57
N GLY A 160 23.47 43.69 -3.19
CA GLY A 160 24.51 44.61 -3.63
C GLY A 160 24.07 45.49 -4.81
N TYR A 161 24.99 46.35 -5.28
CA TYR A 161 24.73 47.16 -6.45
C TYR A 161 24.55 46.32 -7.72
N ALA A 162 23.67 46.80 -8.61
CA ALA A 162 23.49 46.22 -9.93
C ALA A 162 24.82 46.19 -10.71
N LYS A 163 25.14 45.05 -11.25
CA LYS A 163 26.32 44.79 -12.12
C LYS A 163 25.83 44.21 -13.42
N GLU A 164 26.66 44.29 -14.44
CA GLU A 164 26.40 43.69 -15.74
C GLU A 164 27.66 42.96 -16.21
N ASP A 165 27.49 41.73 -16.60
CA ASP A 165 28.60 40.91 -17.11
C ASP A 165 28.17 40.12 -18.34
N THR A 166 29.16 39.79 -19.19
CA THR A 166 28.92 38.95 -20.34
C THR A 166 29.36 37.52 -20.04
N PHE A 167 28.48 36.59 -20.28
CA PHE A 167 28.65 35.16 -20.05
C PHE A 167 28.46 34.37 -21.35
N ARG A 168 29.19 33.27 -21.49
CA ARG A 168 29.03 32.35 -22.60
C ARG A 168 28.10 31.20 -22.20
N ILE A 169 27.05 30.97 -22.96
CA ILE A 169 26.16 29.84 -22.78
C ILE A 169 26.90 28.54 -23.07
N CYS A 170 27.24 27.76 -22.09
CA CYS A 170 27.92 26.47 -22.24
C CYS A 170 26.98 25.27 -22.15
N GLY A 171 25.76 25.43 -21.69
CA GLY A 171 24.75 24.38 -21.60
C GLY A 171 23.36 24.93 -21.35
N PHE A 172 22.38 24.07 -21.63
CA PHE A 172 20.97 24.31 -21.29
C PHE A 172 20.50 23.29 -20.29
N MET A 173 19.82 23.75 -19.24
CA MET A 173 19.09 22.91 -18.30
C MET A 173 17.59 22.97 -18.57
N GLU A 174 16.88 21.93 -18.18
CA GLU A 174 15.42 21.90 -18.27
C GLU A 174 14.81 22.86 -17.26
N SER A 175 13.77 23.59 -17.67
CA SER A 175 12.88 24.29 -16.73
C SER A 175 11.66 23.42 -16.50
N SER A 176 11.45 22.97 -15.28
CA SER A 176 10.21 22.28 -14.91
C SER A 176 8.99 23.19 -15.16
N ASP A 177 7.83 22.56 -15.37
CA ASP A 177 6.58 23.32 -15.50
C ASP A 177 6.29 24.13 -14.22
N LEU A 178 6.66 23.61 -13.06
CA LEU A 178 6.57 24.30 -11.78
C LEU A 178 7.43 25.57 -11.72
N ASN A 179 8.65 25.53 -12.28
CA ASN A 179 9.52 26.70 -12.34
C ASN A 179 8.92 27.81 -13.22
N LYS A 180 8.27 27.42 -14.32
CA LYS A 180 7.59 28.36 -15.23
C LYS A 180 6.33 28.96 -14.58
N GLU A 181 5.54 28.13 -13.90
CA GLU A 181 4.34 28.53 -13.21
C GLU A 181 4.64 29.52 -12.08
N LYS A 182 5.72 29.22 -11.30
CA LYS A 182 6.14 30.08 -10.18
C LYS A 182 7.10 31.19 -10.57
N LYS A 183 7.47 31.30 -11.85
CA LYS A 183 8.48 32.23 -12.38
C LYS A 183 9.78 32.26 -11.56
N MET A 184 10.17 31.09 -11.04
CA MET A 184 11.37 30.91 -10.25
C MET A 184 12.38 30.03 -11.00
N TYR A 185 13.49 30.63 -11.39
CA TYR A 185 14.50 29.99 -12.23
C TYR A 185 15.87 29.99 -11.57
N PHE A 186 16.71 29.09 -12.02
CA PHE A 186 18.10 28.99 -11.62
C PHE A 186 19.02 29.12 -12.85
N VAL A 187 20.14 29.76 -12.63
CA VAL A 187 21.24 29.87 -13.60
C VAL A 187 22.51 29.40 -12.94
N MET A 188 23.25 28.52 -13.61
CA MET A 188 24.47 27.94 -13.02
C MET A 188 25.72 28.58 -13.60
N ASN A 189 26.50 29.23 -12.72
CA ASN A 189 27.81 29.74 -13.02
C ASN A 189 28.92 28.76 -12.61
N SER A 190 30.16 29.01 -12.99
CA SER A 190 31.29 28.23 -12.51
C SER A 190 31.59 28.54 -11.04
N MET A 191 32.05 27.54 -10.29
CA MET A 191 32.50 27.73 -8.90
C MET A 191 33.72 28.69 -8.82
N GLU A 192 34.51 28.79 -9.89
CA GLU A 192 35.63 29.71 -10.00
C GLU A 192 35.15 31.17 -10.04
N TYR A 193 34.15 31.45 -10.89
CA TYR A 193 33.52 32.77 -10.93
C TYR A 193 32.91 33.15 -9.57
N ALA A 194 32.16 32.22 -8.93
CA ALA A 194 31.59 32.47 -7.63
C ALA A 194 32.62 32.84 -6.56
N LYS A 195 33.77 32.13 -6.53
CA LYS A 195 34.84 32.41 -5.60
C LYS A 195 35.59 33.72 -5.87
N GLN A 196 35.60 34.22 -7.09
CA GLN A 196 36.17 35.52 -7.42
C GLN A 196 35.25 36.66 -7.02
N MET A 197 33.93 36.49 -7.20
CA MET A 197 32.94 37.50 -6.93
C MET A 197 32.66 37.72 -5.46
N ILE A 198 32.76 36.64 -4.63
CA ILE A 198 32.51 36.70 -3.19
C ILE A 198 33.83 36.54 -2.42
N PRO A 199 34.23 37.55 -1.59
CA PRO A 199 35.42 37.45 -0.75
C PRO A 199 35.38 36.20 0.14
N GLU A 200 36.54 35.59 0.44
CA GLU A 200 36.66 34.35 1.24
C GLU A 200 35.95 34.47 2.60
N ALA A 201 35.99 35.65 3.24
CA ALA A 201 35.40 35.88 4.55
C ALA A 201 33.85 35.91 4.53
N ASP A 202 33.25 36.16 3.36
CA ASP A 202 31.81 36.33 3.17
C ASP A 202 31.19 35.16 2.40
N ARG A 203 32.01 34.12 2.05
CA ARG A 203 31.52 32.94 1.35
C ARG A 203 30.68 32.07 2.28
N GLU A 204 29.47 31.84 1.87
CA GLU A 204 28.56 30.91 2.50
C GLU A 204 28.15 29.82 1.50
N TYR A 205 28.21 28.58 1.98
CA TYR A 205 27.89 27.41 1.16
C TYR A 205 26.62 26.75 1.65
N ARG A 206 25.88 26.19 0.70
CA ARG A 206 24.98 25.08 0.99
C ARG A 206 25.77 23.80 0.84
N VAL A 207 25.96 23.09 1.94
CA VAL A 207 26.77 21.88 2.01
C VAL A 207 25.83 20.67 2.01
N MET A 208 25.75 19.99 0.87
CA MET A 208 24.96 18.76 0.72
C MET A 208 25.83 17.56 1.00
N PHE A 209 25.37 16.59 1.79
CA PHE A 209 26.18 15.42 2.09
C PHE A 209 25.39 14.14 2.29
N ARG A 210 26.09 13.01 2.15
CA ARG A 210 25.63 11.68 2.50
C ARG A 210 26.39 11.19 3.71
N LEU A 211 25.66 10.60 4.67
CA LEU A 211 26.27 9.97 5.83
C LEU A 211 26.88 8.62 5.46
N ALA A 212 28.03 8.31 6.05
CA ALA A 212 28.61 6.99 6.00
C ALA A 212 27.69 5.99 6.77
N ASP A 213 27.67 4.73 6.32
CA ASP A 213 26.87 3.65 6.93
C ASP A 213 25.35 3.91 6.98
N ALA A 214 24.83 4.89 6.25
CA ALA A 214 23.40 5.20 6.20
C ALA A 214 22.50 4.03 5.75
N GLU A 215 23.07 3.02 5.08
CA GLU A 215 22.33 1.79 4.71
C GLU A 215 21.80 1.01 5.92
N HIS A 216 22.33 1.24 7.09
CA HIS A 216 21.96 0.58 8.34
C HIS A 216 21.16 1.48 9.29
N MET A 217 20.93 2.74 8.92
CA MET A 217 20.22 3.74 9.70
C MET A 217 18.77 3.86 9.25
N THR A 218 17.88 4.19 10.18
CA THR A 218 16.53 4.65 9.88
C THR A 218 16.54 6.11 9.42
N THR A 219 15.45 6.60 8.87
CA THR A 219 15.31 8.01 8.51
C THR A 219 15.57 8.91 9.73
N ASP A 220 14.94 8.59 10.86
CA ASP A 220 15.07 9.36 12.10
C ASP A 220 16.53 9.39 12.62
N GLU A 221 17.25 8.26 12.55
CA GLU A 221 18.67 8.19 12.92
C GLU A 221 19.57 9.02 12.00
N ILE A 222 19.22 9.12 10.70
CA ILE A 222 19.94 9.98 9.75
C ILE A 222 19.69 11.45 10.06
N GLU A 223 18.44 11.83 10.35
CA GLU A 223 18.05 13.19 10.73
C GLU A 223 18.72 13.62 12.04
N GLU A 224 18.67 12.77 13.07
CA GLU A 224 19.30 13.02 14.36
C GLU A 224 20.84 13.19 14.21
N ARG A 225 21.45 12.29 13.41
CA ARG A 225 22.91 12.39 13.17
C ARG A 225 23.29 13.66 12.41
N GLY A 226 22.44 14.09 11.48
CA GLY A 226 22.63 15.36 10.77
C GLY A 226 22.54 16.57 11.70
N LYS A 227 21.58 16.58 12.62
CA LYS A 227 21.45 17.64 13.64
C LYS A 227 22.67 17.68 14.56
N GLU A 228 23.14 16.53 15.06
CA GLU A 228 24.35 16.44 15.88
C GLU A 228 25.59 17.03 15.18
N ILE A 229 25.81 16.64 13.90
CA ILE A 229 26.89 17.22 13.10
C ILE A 229 26.72 18.73 12.94
N GLY A 230 25.47 19.20 12.71
CA GLY A 230 25.16 20.62 12.63
C GLY A 230 25.55 21.39 13.90
N GLU A 231 25.21 20.86 15.07
CA GLU A 231 25.55 21.42 16.36
C GLU A 231 27.08 21.50 16.58
N ASP A 232 27.81 20.43 16.23
CA ASP A 232 29.29 20.37 16.35
C ASP A 232 29.96 21.46 15.51
N PHE A 233 29.39 21.86 14.40
CA PHE A 233 29.91 22.92 13.52
C PHE A 233 29.23 24.28 13.74
N GLY A 234 28.32 24.37 14.73
CA GLY A 234 27.62 25.63 15.05
C GLY A 234 26.65 26.07 13.94
N VAL A 235 26.12 25.13 13.17
CA VAL A 235 25.06 25.38 12.19
C VAL A 235 23.74 25.49 12.96
N PRO A 236 23.02 26.62 12.86
CA PRO A 236 21.70 26.75 13.49
C PRO A 236 20.75 25.64 13.01
N GLU A 237 19.93 25.09 13.91
CA GLU A 237 18.98 24.04 13.58
C GLU A 237 18.09 24.40 12.38
N GLY A 238 17.69 25.66 12.28
CA GLY A 238 16.97 26.23 11.13
C GLY A 238 17.73 26.17 9.80
N ASN A 239 19.01 25.91 9.79
CA ASN A 239 19.84 25.77 8.59
C ASN A 239 20.22 24.32 8.29
N VAL A 240 19.76 23.36 9.10
CA VAL A 240 19.85 21.93 8.84
C VAL A 240 18.59 21.51 8.08
N VAL A 241 18.74 21.04 6.85
CA VAL A 241 17.63 20.67 5.97
C VAL A 241 17.80 19.22 5.57
N GLU A 242 16.86 18.40 5.99
CA GLU A 242 16.79 17.01 5.61
C GLU A 242 16.18 16.86 4.19
N ASN A 243 16.71 15.96 3.40
CA ASN A 243 16.11 15.57 2.13
C ASN A 243 14.99 14.54 2.38
N ARG A 244 13.90 15.00 2.95
CA ARG A 244 12.82 14.15 3.46
C ARG A 244 12.22 13.25 2.39
N GLU A 245 12.04 13.75 1.18
CA GLU A 245 11.51 12.97 0.06
C GLU A 245 12.39 11.76 -0.27
N TYR A 246 13.70 11.97 -0.29
CA TYR A 246 14.68 10.91 -0.51
C TYR A 246 14.74 9.94 0.67
N LEU A 247 14.77 10.45 1.90
CA LEU A 247 14.92 9.66 3.13
C LEU A 247 13.66 8.80 3.38
N VAL A 248 12.46 9.36 3.26
CA VAL A 248 11.20 8.63 3.44
C VAL A 248 11.05 7.50 2.43
N ALA A 249 11.52 7.69 1.21
CA ALA A 249 11.46 6.65 0.19
C ALA A 249 12.45 5.50 0.45
N ASN A 250 13.58 5.76 1.11
CA ASN A 250 14.51 4.72 1.56
C ASN A 250 13.98 3.94 2.78
N TYR A 251 13.03 4.52 3.51
CA TYR A 251 12.38 3.85 4.64
C TYR A 251 11.28 2.92 4.14
N THR A 252 11.50 1.62 4.31
CA THR A 252 10.44 0.62 4.09
C THR A 252 9.65 0.44 5.38
N ASP A 253 8.40 0.90 5.41
CA ASP A 253 7.52 0.71 6.56
C ASP A 253 7.51 -0.76 7.02
N PRO A 254 7.95 -1.06 8.25
CA PRO A 254 7.92 -2.41 8.79
C PRO A 254 6.54 -3.07 8.74
N SER A 255 5.46 -2.27 8.74
CA SER A 255 4.07 -2.76 8.63
C SER A 255 3.80 -3.38 7.27
N PHE A 256 4.37 -2.83 6.19
CA PHE A 256 4.27 -3.41 4.86
C PHE A 256 4.94 -4.80 4.78
N VAL A 257 6.14 -4.92 5.33
CA VAL A 257 6.86 -6.21 5.39
C VAL A 257 6.09 -7.21 6.26
N LYS A 258 5.56 -6.78 7.42
CA LYS A 258 4.70 -7.62 8.28
C LYS A 258 3.45 -8.08 7.55
N GLY A 259 2.78 -7.19 6.81
CA GLY A 259 1.63 -7.51 5.97
C GLY A 259 1.96 -8.58 4.91
N MET A 260 3.06 -8.42 4.22
CA MET A 260 3.55 -9.40 3.22
C MET A 260 3.81 -10.77 3.85
N ILE A 261 4.45 -10.82 5.02
CA ILE A 261 4.68 -12.07 5.77
C ILE A 261 3.36 -12.74 6.14
N VAL A 262 2.37 -11.98 6.61
CA VAL A 262 1.02 -12.51 6.94
C VAL A 262 0.38 -13.15 5.71
N VAL A 263 0.41 -12.48 4.55
CA VAL A 263 -0.13 -13.02 3.29
C VAL A 263 0.60 -14.32 2.89
N ILE A 264 1.93 -14.37 2.98
CA ILE A 264 2.72 -15.56 2.67
C ILE A 264 2.33 -16.72 3.62
N VAL A 265 2.22 -16.45 4.91
CA VAL A 265 1.81 -17.46 5.91
C VAL A 265 0.42 -17.99 5.58
N MET A 266 -0.53 -17.13 5.20
CA MET A 266 -1.87 -17.53 4.78
C MET A 266 -1.84 -18.44 3.54
N VAL A 267 -1.05 -18.08 2.53
CA VAL A 267 -0.87 -18.91 1.31
C VAL A 267 -0.26 -20.27 1.64
N VAL A 268 0.78 -20.30 2.48
CA VAL A 268 1.41 -21.53 2.96
C VAL A 268 0.41 -22.43 3.69
N LEU A 269 -0.41 -21.85 4.59
CA LEU A 269 -1.45 -22.60 5.31
C LEU A 269 -2.52 -23.15 4.36
N ALA A 270 -2.98 -22.35 3.41
CA ALA A 270 -3.94 -22.80 2.39
C ALA A 270 -3.34 -23.94 1.53
N GLY A 271 -2.06 -23.82 1.13
CA GLY A 271 -1.32 -24.85 0.42
C GLY A 271 -1.17 -26.14 1.24
N ILE A 272 -0.80 -26.03 2.53
CA ILE A 272 -0.70 -27.19 3.44
C ILE A 272 -2.04 -27.92 3.54
N LEU A 273 -3.14 -27.20 3.76
CA LEU A 273 -4.47 -27.77 3.88
C LEU A 273 -4.90 -28.48 2.60
N THR A 274 -4.63 -27.87 1.45
CA THR A 274 -5.01 -28.41 0.13
C THR A 274 -4.21 -29.67 -0.20
N ILE A 275 -2.88 -29.61 -0.12
CA ILE A 275 -2.00 -30.75 -0.39
C ILE A 275 -2.27 -31.87 0.62
N TYR A 276 -2.45 -31.54 1.91
CA TYR A 276 -2.84 -32.51 2.93
C TYR A 276 -4.17 -33.19 2.60
N SER A 277 -5.18 -32.44 2.19
CA SER A 277 -6.50 -32.98 1.81
C SER A 277 -6.39 -33.98 0.67
N ILE A 278 -5.60 -33.65 -0.37
CA ILE A 278 -5.38 -34.50 -1.53
C ILE A 278 -4.73 -35.84 -1.10
N TYR A 279 -3.66 -35.79 -0.32
CA TYR A 279 -2.97 -36.99 0.17
C TYR A 279 -3.79 -37.78 1.19
N TYR A 280 -4.47 -37.10 2.12
CA TYR A 280 -5.28 -37.75 3.15
C TYR A 280 -6.42 -38.58 2.54
N VAL A 281 -7.14 -38.00 1.58
CA VAL A 281 -8.27 -38.68 0.94
C VAL A 281 -7.78 -39.84 0.08
N SER A 282 -6.66 -39.71 -0.60
CA SER A 282 -6.07 -40.75 -1.45
C SER A 282 -5.36 -41.85 -0.68
N MET A 283 -5.18 -41.71 0.64
CA MET A 283 -4.51 -42.72 1.47
C MET A 283 -5.35 -43.96 1.71
N ILE A 284 -6.69 -43.88 1.64
CA ILE A 284 -7.57 -45.03 1.98
C ILE A 284 -7.27 -46.26 1.12
N PRO A 285 -7.29 -46.20 -0.23
CA PRO A 285 -6.92 -47.32 -1.07
C PRO A 285 -5.44 -47.72 -0.89
N LYS A 286 -4.55 -46.73 -0.71
CA LYS A 286 -3.12 -47.05 -0.53
C LYS A 286 -2.76 -47.71 0.79
N VAL A 287 -3.53 -47.52 1.84
CA VAL A 287 -3.32 -48.21 3.09
C VAL A 287 -3.41 -49.70 2.88
N GLN A 288 -4.30 -50.18 2.01
CA GLN A 288 -4.38 -51.62 1.67
C GLN A 288 -3.14 -52.11 0.93
N GLU A 289 -2.62 -51.36 -0.06
CA GLU A 289 -1.38 -51.66 -0.75
C GLU A 289 -0.17 -51.69 0.21
N TYR A 290 -0.09 -50.69 1.11
CA TYR A 290 0.97 -50.66 2.13
C TYR A 290 0.85 -51.78 3.14
N GLY A 291 -0.37 -52.26 3.41
CA GLY A 291 -0.62 -53.46 4.22
C GLY A 291 -0.07 -54.72 3.58
N LYS A 292 -0.26 -54.88 2.27
CA LYS A 292 0.34 -55.99 1.49
C LYS A 292 1.88 -55.94 1.57
N LEU A 293 2.48 -54.73 1.38
CA LEU A 293 3.91 -54.54 1.50
C LEU A 293 4.46 -54.84 2.90
N LYS A 294 3.71 -54.52 3.96
CA LYS A 294 4.07 -54.89 5.34
C LYS A 294 3.96 -56.37 5.59
N ALA A 295 2.97 -57.03 5.01
CA ALA A 295 2.84 -58.46 5.11
C ALA A 295 4.02 -59.22 4.48
N ILE A 296 4.66 -58.63 3.44
CA ILE A 296 5.88 -59.16 2.81
C ILE A 296 7.16 -58.68 3.53
N GLY A 297 7.06 -57.96 4.67
CA GLY A 297 8.19 -57.60 5.51
C GLY A 297 8.67 -56.17 5.47
N SER A 298 7.94 -55.23 4.83
CA SER A 298 8.32 -53.81 4.83
C SER A 298 8.17 -53.14 6.20
N THR A 299 9.21 -52.46 6.65
CA THR A 299 9.23 -51.75 7.94
C THR A 299 8.41 -50.48 7.94
N LYS A 300 7.97 -50.03 9.13
CA LYS A 300 7.29 -48.72 9.30
C LYS A 300 8.11 -47.56 8.72
N ARG A 301 9.43 -47.61 8.85
CA ARG A 301 10.35 -46.60 8.33
C ARG A 301 10.36 -46.58 6.80
N GLN A 302 10.38 -47.72 6.16
CA GLN A 302 10.34 -47.87 4.69
C GLN A 302 9.04 -47.33 4.12
N ILE A 303 7.89 -47.62 4.75
CA ILE A 303 6.59 -47.07 4.31
C ILE A 303 6.56 -45.57 4.45
N ARG A 304 7.04 -44.97 5.55
CA ARG A 304 7.17 -43.53 5.69
C ARG A 304 8.04 -42.91 4.59
N GLN A 305 9.20 -43.52 4.35
CA GLN A 305 10.11 -43.04 3.30
C GLN A 305 9.49 -43.18 1.91
N MET A 306 8.68 -44.18 1.64
CA MET A 306 8.00 -44.38 0.36
C MET A 306 6.98 -43.26 0.11
N VAL A 307 6.09 -42.99 1.10
CA VAL A 307 5.08 -41.92 1.00
C VAL A 307 5.76 -40.55 0.86
N PHE A 308 6.79 -40.27 1.65
CA PHE A 308 7.54 -39.02 1.58
C PHE A 308 8.20 -38.82 0.20
N ARG A 309 8.90 -39.86 -0.29
CA ARG A 309 9.56 -39.80 -1.62
C ARG A 309 8.56 -39.64 -2.75
N GLU A 310 7.40 -40.31 -2.67
CA GLU A 310 6.32 -40.13 -3.65
C GLU A 310 5.84 -38.66 -3.69
N GLY A 311 5.58 -38.06 -2.53
CA GLY A 311 5.17 -36.66 -2.44
C GLY A 311 6.26 -35.70 -2.92
N MET A 312 7.50 -35.92 -2.49
CA MET A 312 8.62 -35.04 -2.90
C MET A 312 8.97 -35.18 -4.39
N LEU A 313 8.75 -36.34 -5.02
CA LEU A 313 8.89 -36.51 -6.47
C LEU A 313 7.84 -35.67 -7.22
N VAL A 314 6.60 -35.67 -6.76
CA VAL A 314 5.55 -34.80 -7.36
C VAL A 314 5.92 -33.35 -7.18
N THR A 315 6.41 -32.96 -5.99
CA THR A 315 6.87 -31.58 -5.71
C THR A 315 8.04 -31.20 -6.62
N ALA A 316 9.04 -32.09 -6.78
CA ALA A 316 10.20 -31.84 -7.63
C ALA A 316 9.85 -31.67 -9.11
N LEU A 317 8.75 -32.26 -9.58
CA LEU A 317 8.24 -32.06 -10.94
C LEU A 317 7.38 -30.80 -11.07
N ALA A 318 6.55 -30.48 -10.07
CA ALA A 318 5.60 -29.37 -10.11
C ALA A 318 6.27 -28.01 -9.82
N LEU A 319 7.25 -27.98 -8.92
CA LEU A 319 7.93 -26.77 -8.47
C LEU A 319 8.63 -26.02 -9.59
N PRO A 320 9.45 -26.65 -10.48
CA PRO A 320 10.06 -25.95 -11.60
C PRO A 320 9.02 -25.36 -12.57
N VAL A 321 7.94 -26.09 -12.83
CA VAL A 321 6.84 -25.59 -13.68
C VAL A 321 6.17 -24.37 -13.04
N GLY A 322 5.90 -24.46 -11.73
CA GLY A 322 5.37 -23.33 -10.96
C GLY A 322 6.29 -22.13 -11.01
N LEU A 323 7.59 -22.30 -10.80
CA LEU A 323 8.59 -21.21 -10.86
C LEU A 323 8.70 -20.58 -12.26
N LEU A 324 8.70 -21.37 -13.32
CA LEU A 324 8.76 -20.84 -14.68
C LEU A 324 7.54 -19.97 -15.01
N ILE A 325 6.34 -20.47 -14.70
CA ILE A 325 5.09 -19.72 -14.90
C ILE A 325 5.12 -18.44 -14.05
N SER A 326 5.54 -18.55 -12.80
CA SER A 326 5.61 -17.42 -11.86
C SER A 326 6.57 -16.34 -12.33
N SER A 327 7.77 -16.74 -12.78
CA SER A 327 8.80 -15.80 -13.25
C SER A 327 8.36 -15.00 -14.46
N PHE A 328 7.66 -15.65 -15.39
CA PHE A 328 7.12 -14.96 -16.55
C PHE A 328 5.96 -14.04 -16.20
N LEU A 329 4.98 -14.56 -15.46
CA LEU A 329 3.73 -13.85 -15.19
C LEU A 329 3.92 -12.70 -14.18
N SER A 330 4.80 -12.87 -13.18
CA SER A 330 5.09 -11.79 -12.22
C SER A 330 5.77 -10.59 -12.87
N ARG A 331 6.70 -10.81 -13.80
CA ARG A 331 7.28 -9.71 -14.59
C ARG A 331 6.24 -8.97 -15.41
N TRP A 332 5.37 -9.72 -16.06
CA TRP A 332 4.29 -9.11 -16.87
C TRP A 332 3.32 -8.32 -16.00
N ILE A 333 2.89 -8.89 -14.84
CA ILE A 333 2.00 -8.21 -13.89
C ILE A 333 2.65 -6.91 -13.39
N MET A 334 3.91 -6.98 -12.93
CA MET A 334 4.64 -5.80 -12.43
C MET A 334 4.74 -4.71 -13.49
N LYS A 335 5.13 -5.08 -14.73
CA LYS A 335 5.23 -4.11 -15.82
C LYS A 335 3.89 -3.43 -16.10
N GLN A 336 2.79 -4.19 -16.19
CA GLN A 336 1.46 -3.62 -16.42
C GLN A 336 1.00 -2.74 -15.26
N MET A 337 1.30 -3.15 -14.03
CA MET A 337 0.94 -2.42 -12.83
C MET A 337 1.63 -1.05 -12.79
N ILE A 338 2.95 -1.01 -12.96
CA ILE A 338 3.73 0.22 -12.93
C ILE A 338 3.32 1.15 -14.09
N THR A 339 3.16 0.61 -15.32
CA THR A 339 2.68 1.41 -16.46
C THR A 339 1.28 1.99 -16.22
N PHE A 340 0.40 1.26 -15.54
CA PHE A 340 -0.92 1.77 -15.19
C PHE A 340 -0.86 2.85 -14.10
N MET A 341 0.07 2.71 -13.15
CA MET A 341 0.27 3.71 -12.07
C MET A 341 0.97 4.97 -12.57
N ALA A 342 1.72 4.89 -13.66
CA ALA A 342 2.51 6.02 -14.19
C ALA A 342 1.66 7.29 -14.43
N GLY A 343 0.44 7.16 -14.98
CA GLY A 343 -0.53 8.26 -15.10
C GLY A 343 0.09 9.63 -15.38
N GLU A 344 -0.23 10.59 -14.54
CA GLU A 344 0.30 11.98 -14.55
C GLU A 344 1.40 12.19 -13.49
N ASP A 345 1.65 11.22 -12.62
CA ASP A 345 2.67 11.30 -11.57
C ASP A 345 4.08 11.18 -12.17
N PRO A 346 4.92 12.22 -12.11
CA PRO A 346 6.27 12.23 -12.68
C PRO A 346 7.15 11.10 -12.12
N LEU A 347 7.07 10.84 -10.83
CA LEU A 347 7.85 9.78 -10.17
C LEU A 347 7.48 8.39 -10.71
N MET A 348 6.18 8.14 -10.91
CA MET A 348 5.70 6.88 -11.47
C MET A 348 5.98 6.76 -12.97
N GLN A 349 6.09 7.85 -13.71
CA GLN A 349 6.56 7.85 -15.10
C GLN A 349 8.02 7.43 -15.18
N VAL A 350 8.88 8.01 -14.35
CA VAL A 350 10.29 7.58 -14.20
C VAL A 350 10.38 6.11 -13.83
N ALA A 351 9.58 5.66 -12.86
CA ALA A 351 9.49 4.25 -12.49
C ALA A 351 9.13 3.33 -13.68
N ALA A 352 8.17 3.75 -14.51
CA ALA A 352 7.76 3.01 -15.69
C ALA A 352 8.87 2.93 -16.75
N GLU A 353 9.63 4.00 -16.95
CA GLU A 353 10.77 4.04 -17.87
C GLU A 353 11.90 3.13 -17.38
N LEU A 354 12.30 3.21 -16.12
CA LEU A 354 13.34 2.36 -15.52
C LEU A 354 13.01 0.86 -15.65
N VAL A 355 11.75 0.51 -15.43
CA VAL A 355 11.30 -0.89 -15.61
C VAL A 355 11.22 -1.29 -17.09
N LYS A 356 10.82 -0.37 -17.98
CA LYS A 356 10.75 -0.61 -19.42
C LYS A 356 12.15 -0.83 -20.01
N ASN A 357 13.12 -0.04 -19.61
CA ASN A 357 14.52 -0.10 -20.03
C ASN A 357 15.27 -1.27 -19.39
N GLY A 358 14.70 -1.90 -18.35
CA GLY A 358 15.31 -3.04 -17.65
C GLY A 358 16.42 -2.67 -16.67
N GLU A 359 16.48 -1.41 -16.26
CA GLU A 359 17.46 -0.90 -15.29
C GLU A 359 17.16 -1.42 -13.88
N VAL A 360 15.89 -1.65 -13.58
CA VAL A 360 15.46 -2.25 -12.32
C VAL A 360 15.20 -3.75 -12.47
N SER A 361 15.98 -4.56 -11.77
CA SER A 361 15.77 -6.01 -11.71
C SER A 361 14.61 -6.35 -10.78
N LEU A 362 13.48 -6.79 -11.36
CA LEU A 362 12.28 -7.22 -10.61
C LEU A 362 12.42 -8.62 -10.00
N LEU A 363 13.36 -9.44 -10.48
CA LEU A 363 13.57 -10.80 -10.01
C LEU A 363 14.93 -10.94 -9.36
N HIS A 364 14.93 -11.42 -8.12
CA HIS A 364 16.15 -11.66 -7.37
C HIS A 364 16.32 -13.14 -7.01
N TRP A 365 17.54 -13.65 -6.96
CA TRP A 365 17.83 -15.08 -6.70
C TRP A 365 17.28 -15.58 -5.35
N TRP A 366 17.25 -14.74 -4.32
CA TRP A 366 16.75 -15.11 -2.99
C TRP A 366 15.22 -15.35 -2.99
N ILE A 367 14.43 -14.68 -3.89
CA ILE A 367 13.00 -14.94 -4.06
C ILE A 367 12.76 -16.38 -4.47
N TYR A 368 13.59 -16.89 -5.41
CA TYR A 368 13.56 -18.30 -5.79
C TYR A 368 13.91 -19.21 -4.61
N ALA A 369 14.96 -18.88 -3.86
CA ALA A 369 15.41 -19.68 -2.71
C ALA A 369 14.32 -19.75 -1.62
N ILE A 370 13.73 -18.63 -1.22
CA ILE A 370 12.64 -18.60 -0.23
C ILE A 370 11.41 -19.35 -0.73
N THR A 371 11.01 -19.14 -1.98
CA THR A 371 9.86 -19.85 -2.57
C THR A 371 10.10 -21.37 -2.58
N ILE A 372 11.27 -21.82 -3.01
CA ILE A 372 11.64 -23.25 -2.99
C ILE A 372 11.56 -23.80 -1.56
N MET A 373 12.16 -23.12 -0.59
CA MET A 373 12.11 -23.54 0.81
C MET A 373 10.68 -23.60 1.35
N ALA A 374 9.87 -22.58 1.11
CA ALA A 374 8.48 -22.51 1.56
C ALA A 374 7.62 -23.64 0.94
N VAL A 375 7.79 -23.93 -0.35
CA VAL A 375 7.04 -24.99 -1.04
C VAL A 375 7.49 -26.39 -0.58
N LEU A 376 8.78 -26.60 -0.38
CA LEU A 376 9.30 -27.85 0.18
C LEU A 376 8.79 -28.06 1.62
N PHE A 377 8.80 -27.01 2.43
CA PHE A 377 8.26 -27.03 3.79
C PHE A 377 6.76 -27.35 3.77
N THR A 378 5.97 -26.64 2.95
CA THR A 378 4.54 -26.88 2.76
C THR A 378 4.25 -28.32 2.39
N SER A 379 4.98 -28.86 1.42
CA SER A 379 4.83 -30.26 0.98
C SER A 379 5.20 -31.26 2.07
N ALA A 380 6.30 -31.03 2.79
CA ALA A 380 6.75 -31.91 3.86
C ALA A 380 5.77 -31.98 5.03
N VAL A 381 5.26 -30.80 5.46
CA VAL A 381 4.24 -30.69 6.54
C VAL A 381 2.93 -31.37 6.12
N SER A 382 2.48 -31.16 4.88
CA SER A 382 1.26 -31.76 4.34
C SER A 382 1.32 -33.31 4.34
N LEU A 383 2.51 -33.88 4.11
CA LEU A 383 2.74 -35.31 4.09
C LEU A 383 2.89 -35.94 5.48
N ALA A 384 3.16 -35.16 6.52
CA ALA A 384 3.50 -35.67 7.85
C ALA A 384 2.43 -36.59 8.45
N LYS A 385 1.15 -36.17 8.38
CA LYS A 385 0.02 -36.97 8.91
C LYS A 385 -0.33 -38.14 8.00
N PRO A 386 -0.43 -38.07 6.68
CA PRO A 386 -0.53 -39.19 5.78
C PRO A 386 0.55 -40.27 6.00
N MET A 387 1.82 -39.89 6.13
CA MET A 387 2.93 -40.80 6.42
C MET A 387 2.73 -41.57 7.74
N ARG A 388 2.27 -40.87 8.79
CA ARG A 388 2.02 -41.50 10.10
C ARG A 388 0.89 -42.52 10.01
N ILE A 389 -0.19 -42.20 9.29
CA ILE A 389 -1.33 -43.10 9.10
C ILE A 389 -0.88 -44.36 8.35
N ALA A 390 -0.23 -44.22 7.20
CA ALA A 390 0.29 -45.35 6.41
C ALA A 390 1.21 -46.27 7.20
N ALA A 391 2.06 -45.70 8.06
CA ALA A 391 3.03 -46.46 8.85
C ALA A 391 2.43 -47.12 10.09
N LYS A 392 1.30 -46.62 10.63
CA LYS A 392 0.71 -47.11 11.91
C LYS A 392 -0.18 -48.35 11.71
N VAL A 393 -0.85 -48.45 10.57
CA VAL A 393 -1.83 -49.52 10.30
C VAL A 393 -1.14 -50.89 10.22
N SER A 394 -1.67 -51.92 10.92
CA SER A 394 -1.15 -53.29 10.85
C SER A 394 -1.52 -53.97 9.52
N PRO A 395 -0.84 -55.07 9.09
CA PRO A 395 -1.18 -55.77 7.85
C PRO A 395 -2.64 -56.26 7.83
N ILE A 396 -3.12 -56.84 8.94
CA ILE A 396 -4.48 -57.36 9.08
C ILE A 396 -5.52 -56.22 9.07
N GLU A 397 -5.25 -55.11 9.80
CA GLU A 397 -6.09 -53.94 9.76
C GLU A 397 -6.09 -53.27 8.37
N ALA A 398 -4.95 -53.24 7.69
CA ALA A 398 -4.83 -52.68 6.34
C ALA A 398 -5.67 -53.42 5.31
N MET A 399 -5.66 -54.75 5.35
CA MET A 399 -6.50 -55.56 4.44
C MET A 399 -8.01 -55.34 4.68
N ARG A 400 -8.38 -55.07 5.94
CA ARG A 400 -9.78 -54.75 6.33
C ARG A 400 -10.09 -53.25 6.35
N TYR A 401 -9.12 -52.40 5.99
CA TYR A 401 -9.24 -50.95 6.12
C TYR A 401 -10.20 -50.40 5.05
N GLN A 402 -11.37 -50.04 5.51
CA GLN A 402 -12.41 -49.43 4.67
C GLN A 402 -12.55 -47.91 4.92
N GLY A 403 -11.59 -47.30 5.62
CA GLY A 403 -11.66 -45.86 5.98
C GLY A 403 -12.71 -45.54 7.04
N LEU A 404 -13.33 -46.52 7.64
CA LEU A 404 -14.37 -46.36 8.64
C LEU A 404 -13.80 -46.26 10.07
N GLU A 405 -14.26 -45.32 10.87
CA GLU A 405 -13.93 -45.26 12.29
C GLU A 405 -14.53 -46.48 13.04
N LYS A 406 -13.83 -46.93 14.11
CA LYS A 406 -14.33 -47.97 15.01
C LYS A 406 -15.75 -47.62 15.44
N ARG A 407 -16.67 -48.52 15.17
CA ARG A 407 -18.08 -48.42 15.57
C ARG A 407 -18.21 -48.22 17.08
N GLY A 408 -18.77 -47.07 17.48
CA GLY A 408 -19.33 -46.91 18.82
C GLY A 408 -20.46 -47.96 19.03
N LYS A 409 -20.54 -48.55 20.23
CA LYS A 409 -21.48 -49.58 20.60
C LYS A 409 -22.98 -49.18 20.59
N LYS A 410 -23.35 -48.04 20.01
CA LYS A 410 -24.77 -47.62 19.96
C LYS A 410 -25.48 -48.20 18.75
N VAL A 411 -26.38 -49.14 19.00
CA VAL A 411 -27.34 -49.67 18.01
C VAL A 411 -28.30 -48.53 17.64
N ARG A 412 -28.32 -48.16 16.37
CA ARG A 412 -29.27 -47.16 15.86
C ARG A 412 -30.53 -47.85 15.36
N LYS A 413 -31.69 -47.26 15.70
CA LYS A 413 -33.00 -47.74 15.18
C LYS A 413 -32.98 -47.59 13.64
N GLY A 414 -33.38 -48.64 12.93
CA GLY A 414 -33.57 -48.62 11.48
C GLY A 414 -34.74 -47.73 11.07
N TYR A 415 -34.68 -47.21 9.88
CA TYR A 415 -35.80 -46.44 9.33
C TYR A 415 -36.73 -47.36 8.52
N GLN A 416 -38.03 -47.26 8.71
CA GLN A 416 -39.01 -48.00 7.93
C GLN A 416 -39.11 -47.53 6.47
N ASN A 417 -38.85 -46.24 6.21
CA ASN A 417 -38.86 -45.67 4.85
C ASN A 417 -37.49 -45.13 4.49
N LEU A 418 -36.84 -45.67 3.49
CA LEU A 418 -35.52 -45.26 3.01
C LEU A 418 -35.64 -44.27 1.87
N THR A 419 -35.47 -42.94 2.19
CA THR A 419 -35.41 -41.93 1.16
C THR A 419 -33.94 -41.66 0.76
N ILE A 420 -33.70 -41.19 -0.46
CA ILE A 420 -32.34 -40.87 -0.96
C ILE A 420 -31.65 -39.83 -0.04
N PHE A 421 -32.38 -38.84 0.46
CA PHE A 421 -31.85 -37.86 1.40
C PHE A 421 -31.40 -38.46 2.73
N ARG A 422 -32.19 -39.36 3.29
CA ARG A 422 -31.82 -40.08 4.55
C ARG A 422 -30.58 -40.96 4.34
N LEU A 423 -30.48 -41.61 3.19
CA LEU A 423 -29.34 -42.45 2.84
C LEU A 423 -28.07 -41.56 2.70
N THR A 424 -28.14 -40.44 2.01
CA THR A 424 -27.03 -39.46 1.87
C THR A 424 -26.58 -38.95 3.22
N LYS A 425 -27.52 -38.49 4.07
CA LYS A 425 -27.22 -38.00 5.44
C LYS A 425 -26.57 -39.07 6.31
N ALA A 426 -27.05 -40.32 6.22
CA ALA A 426 -26.46 -41.48 6.95
C ALA A 426 -25.02 -41.76 6.47
N ASN A 427 -24.76 -41.71 5.17
CA ASN A 427 -23.43 -41.85 4.60
C ASN A 427 -22.44 -40.81 5.06
N MET A 428 -22.86 -39.55 5.04
CA MET A 428 -22.01 -38.43 5.52
C MET A 428 -21.78 -38.53 7.04
N ALA A 429 -22.81 -38.86 7.81
CA ALA A 429 -22.69 -39.08 9.24
C ALA A 429 -21.78 -40.25 9.63
N ARG A 430 -21.59 -41.24 8.74
CA ARG A 430 -20.64 -42.32 8.92
C ARG A 430 -19.18 -41.88 8.81
N ASN A 431 -18.93 -40.81 8.04
CA ASN A 431 -17.60 -40.28 7.74
C ASN A 431 -17.42 -38.85 8.22
N LYS A 432 -17.94 -38.50 9.43
CA LYS A 432 -17.99 -37.12 9.95
C LYS A 432 -16.66 -36.38 9.92
N LYS A 433 -15.54 -37.03 10.29
CA LYS A 433 -14.22 -36.38 10.27
C LYS A 433 -13.77 -35.99 8.87
N ARG A 434 -14.02 -36.85 7.89
CA ARG A 434 -13.70 -36.57 6.49
C ARG A 434 -14.54 -35.39 5.98
N THR A 435 -15.85 -35.46 6.20
CA THR A 435 -16.80 -34.40 5.82
C THR A 435 -16.40 -33.06 6.46
N GLY A 436 -16.11 -33.06 7.78
CA GLY A 436 -15.69 -31.86 8.50
C GLY A 436 -14.37 -31.27 7.98
N ILE A 437 -13.35 -32.11 7.78
CA ILE A 437 -12.06 -31.66 7.21
C ILE A 437 -12.27 -31.03 5.84
N THR A 438 -13.07 -31.66 4.98
CA THR A 438 -13.35 -31.13 3.64
C THR A 438 -14.06 -29.77 3.71
N ILE A 439 -15.12 -29.65 4.52
CA ILE A 439 -15.85 -28.37 4.68
C ILE A 439 -14.92 -27.28 5.23
N VAL A 440 -14.10 -27.59 6.23
CA VAL A 440 -13.16 -26.61 6.82
C VAL A 440 -12.07 -26.22 5.83
N THR A 441 -11.48 -27.16 5.08
CA THR A 441 -10.42 -26.84 4.12
C THR A 441 -10.92 -26.06 2.92
N LEU A 442 -12.14 -26.33 2.45
CA LEU A 442 -12.79 -25.55 1.40
C LEU A 442 -13.26 -24.17 1.94
N GLY A 443 -13.83 -24.17 3.15
CA GLY A 443 -14.30 -22.95 3.79
C GLY A 443 -13.17 -21.97 4.13
N ALA A 444 -11.97 -22.45 4.44
CA ALA A 444 -10.82 -21.62 4.77
C ALA A 444 -10.42 -20.68 3.62
N THR A 445 -10.45 -21.15 2.37
CA THR A 445 -10.21 -20.28 1.19
C THR A 445 -11.33 -19.27 1.00
N GLY A 446 -12.58 -19.64 1.31
CA GLY A 446 -13.72 -18.74 1.29
C GLY A 446 -13.69 -17.70 2.43
N ILE A 447 -13.17 -18.06 3.61
CA ILE A 447 -12.93 -17.09 4.69
C ILE A 447 -11.95 -16.01 4.22
N LEU A 448 -10.81 -16.40 3.63
CA LEU A 448 -9.84 -15.46 3.07
C LEU A 448 -10.46 -14.55 2.01
N PHE A 449 -11.28 -15.13 1.12
CA PHE A 449 -12.01 -14.35 0.13
C PHE A 449 -12.89 -13.28 0.80
N MET A 450 -13.67 -13.66 1.80
CA MET A 450 -14.56 -12.72 2.50
C MET A 450 -13.79 -11.64 3.26
N VAL A 451 -12.65 -11.96 3.87
CA VAL A 451 -11.80 -10.97 4.57
C VAL A 451 -11.29 -9.92 3.59
N VAL A 452 -10.69 -10.33 2.48
CA VAL A 452 -10.17 -9.40 1.46
C VAL A 452 -11.31 -8.59 0.84
N ALA A 453 -12.43 -9.25 0.52
CA ALA A 453 -13.60 -8.58 -0.03
C ALA A 453 -14.20 -7.56 0.95
N THR A 454 -14.18 -7.83 2.26
CA THR A 454 -14.63 -6.88 3.29
C THR A 454 -13.74 -5.64 3.31
N ILE A 455 -12.40 -5.81 3.35
CA ILE A 455 -11.47 -4.68 3.33
C ILE A 455 -11.66 -3.83 2.07
N LEU A 456 -11.75 -4.45 0.89
CA LEU A 456 -11.99 -3.73 -0.37
C LEU A 456 -13.35 -3.01 -0.42
N SER A 457 -14.38 -3.58 0.21
CA SER A 457 -15.71 -2.95 0.25
C SER A 457 -15.79 -1.81 1.24
N CYS A 458 -14.97 -1.83 2.30
CA CYS A 458 -14.88 -0.76 3.29
C CYS A 458 -13.96 0.39 2.84
N ALA A 459 -13.07 0.16 1.88
CA ALA A 459 -12.27 1.21 1.26
C ALA A 459 -13.11 1.90 0.15
N ALA A 460 -13.99 2.83 0.55
CA ALA A 460 -14.95 3.48 -0.32
C ALA A 460 -14.38 4.78 -0.93
N PRO A 461 -14.03 4.84 -2.22
CA PRO A 461 -13.44 6.02 -2.85
C PRO A 461 -14.26 7.30 -2.66
N LYS A 462 -15.59 7.17 -2.68
CA LYS A 462 -16.50 8.30 -2.50
C LYS A 462 -16.38 8.95 -1.12
N GLU A 463 -16.26 8.13 -0.08
CA GLU A 463 -16.11 8.62 1.30
C GLU A 463 -14.74 9.27 1.49
N ILE A 464 -13.70 8.66 0.91
CA ILE A 464 -12.34 9.20 0.98
C ILE A 464 -12.25 10.53 0.25
N ALA A 465 -12.81 10.64 -0.96
CA ALA A 465 -12.84 11.89 -1.72
C ALA A 465 -13.63 13.00 -1.00
N ARG A 466 -14.70 12.65 -0.26
CA ARG A 466 -15.45 13.60 0.57
C ARG A 466 -14.71 14.06 1.82
N LYS A 467 -13.70 13.33 2.27
CA LYS A 467 -12.80 13.79 3.34
C LYS A 467 -11.82 14.85 2.84
N ASP A 468 -11.35 14.67 1.60
CA ASP A 468 -10.43 15.64 0.98
C ASP A 468 -11.16 16.92 0.55
N ILE A 469 -12.39 16.78 0.04
CA ILE A 469 -13.25 17.88 -0.40
C ILE A 469 -14.68 17.62 0.09
N GLU A 470 -15.09 18.39 1.10
CA GLU A 470 -16.37 18.23 1.77
C GLU A 470 -17.55 18.60 0.86
N SER A 471 -17.38 19.67 0.07
CA SER A 471 -18.36 20.22 -0.87
C SER A 471 -18.12 19.71 -2.31
N ASP A 472 -18.53 20.46 -3.31
CA ASP A 472 -18.32 20.11 -4.72
C ASP A 472 -17.01 20.69 -5.27
N TYR A 473 -16.60 21.85 -4.75
CA TYR A 473 -15.40 22.57 -5.16
C TYR A 473 -14.74 23.22 -3.96
N LYS A 474 -13.41 23.23 -3.94
CA LYS A 474 -12.60 23.83 -2.87
C LYS A 474 -11.62 24.83 -3.44
N ILE A 475 -11.53 26.01 -2.82
CA ILE A 475 -10.44 26.98 -3.02
C ILE A 475 -9.72 27.12 -1.70
N GLU A 476 -8.43 26.94 -1.67
CA GLU A 476 -7.62 26.88 -0.46
C GLU A 476 -6.34 27.67 -0.63
N LEU A 477 -5.80 28.23 0.46
CA LEU A 477 -4.48 28.85 0.45
C LEU A 477 -3.39 27.79 0.27
N GLU A 478 -2.51 28.02 -0.71
CA GLU A 478 -1.28 27.25 -0.86
C GLU A 478 -0.25 27.76 0.13
N THR A 479 0.01 26.97 1.17
CA THR A 479 1.04 27.27 2.17
C THR A 479 2.08 26.17 2.21
N TRP A 480 3.34 26.53 2.40
CA TRP A 480 4.43 25.60 2.54
C TRP A 480 5.05 25.75 3.93
N GLY A 481 4.30 25.37 4.94
CA GLY A 481 4.72 25.45 6.34
C GLY A 481 6.05 24.73 6.57
N GLY A 482 7.00 25.44 7.18
CA GLY A 482 8.34 24.91 7.43
C GLY A 482 9.25 24.87 6.20
N ASP A 483 8.81 25.30 5.03
CA ASP A 483 9.70 25.44 3.87
C ASP A 483 10.52 26.74 3.99
N LYS A 484 11.73 26.56 4.52
CA LYS A 484 12.72 27.65 4.68
C LYS A 484 13.28 28.14 3.34
N MET A 485 13.01 27.43 2.24
CA MET A 485 13.41 27.84 0.88
C MET A 485 12.48 28.94 0.35
N ASN A 486 11.23 28.93 0.75
CA ASN A 486 10.19 29.81 0.28
C ASN A 486 9.46 30.43 1.50
N PRO A 487 10.13 31.35 2.24
CA PRO A 487 9.55 31.94 3.46
C PRO A 487 8.29 32.77 3.18
N ASP A 488 8.15 33.29 1.99
CA ASP A 488 6.96 34.00 1.50
C ASP A 488 5.72 33.09 1.38
N ARG A 489 5.92 31.79 1.27
CA ARG A 489 4.87 30.76 1.29
C ARG A 489 4.52 30.25 2.69
N ASP A 490 5.22 30.72 3.73
CA ASP A 490 4.83 30.46 5.11
C ASP A 490 3.43 31.02 5.38
N TRP A 491 2.65 30.30 6.15
CA TRP A 491 1.28 30.68 6.52
C TRP A 491 1.13 32.16 6.90
N ARG A 492 2.04 32.67 7.71
CA ARG A 492 1.99 34.04 8.21
C ARG A 492 2.17 35.08 7.11
N GLN A 493 3.05 34.82 6.17
CA GLN A 493 3.32 35.71 5.02
C GLN A 493 2.17 35.68 4.03
N VAL A 494 1.69 34.48 3.66
CA VAL A 494 0.52 34.33 2.78
C VAL A 494 -0.71 35.01 3.37
N GLN A 495 -0.91 34.91 4.68
CA GLN A 495 -2.02 35.55 5.38
C GLN A 495 -1.94 37.10 5.29
N GLN A 496 -0.74 37.70 5.37
CA GLN A 496 -0.54 39.13 5.19
C GLN A 496 -0.90 39.63 3.79
N ASN A 497 -0.68 38.81 2.76
CA ASN A 497 -1.05 39.09 1.38
C ASN A 497 -2.56 39.03 1.14
N LYS A 498 -3.34 38.47 2.07
CA LYS A 498 -4.81 38.47 2.11
C LYS A 498 -5.46 37.98 0.79
N PRO A 499 -5.11 36.88 0.21
CA PRO A 499 -5.68 36.45 -1.07
C PRO A 499 -7.17 36.09 -0.98
N LEU A 500 -7.65 35.58 0.17
CA LEU A 500 -9.07 35.28 0.41
C LEU A 500 -9.77 36.41 1.15
N THR A 501 -9.84 37.58 0.50
CA THR A 501 -10.57 38.74 1.04
C THR A 501 -12.08 38.57 1.00
N LYS A 502 -12.80 39.38 1.75
CA LYS A 502 -14.27 39.41 1.67
C LYS A 502 -14.76 39.71 0.26
N ALA A 503 -14.08 40.61 -0.46
CA ALA A 503 -14.40 40.95 -1.84
C ALA A 503 -14.24 39.73 -2.78
N PHE A 504 -13.19 38.96 -2.60
CA PHE A 504 -12.99 37.72 -3.35
C PHE A 504 -14.08 36.66 -3.04
N ILE A 505 -14.42 36.49 -1.76
CA ILE A 505 -15.49 35.57 -1.34
C ILE A 505 -16.85 36.00 -1.93
N ASP A 506 -17.13 37.28 -1.96
CA ASP A 506 -18.36 37.80 -2.57
C ASP A 506 -18.36 37.57 -4.09
N GLN A 507 -17.21 37.69 -4.80
CA GLN A 507 -17.09 37.30 -6.20
C GLN A 507 -17.36 35.83 -6.43
N VAL A 508 -16.83 34.96 -5.56
CA VAL A 508 -17.08 33.50 -5.61
C VAL A 508 -18.56 33.19 -5.40
N ARG A 509 -19.25 33.92 -4.52
CA ARG A 509 -20.70 33.78 -4.28
C ARG A 509 -21.55 34.21 -5.48
N ASP A 510 -21.08 35.20 -6.23
CA ASP A 510 -21.78 35.76 -7.40
C ASP A 510 -21.61 34.91 -8.65
N VAL A 511 -20.74 33.86 -8.64
CA VAL A 511 -20.58 32.94 -9.78
C VAL A 511 -21.88 32.20 -10.03
N ASP A 512 -22.31 32.17 -11.30
CA ASP A 512 -23.57 31.55 -11.69
C ASP A 512 -23.54 30.04 -11.49
N GLY A 513 -24.37 29.56 -10.60
CA GLY A 513 -24.46 28.13 -10.20
C GLY A 513 -23.89 27.84 -8.81
N VAL A 514 -23.26 28.79 -8.15
CA VAL A 514 -22.85 28.63 -6.73
C VAL A 514 -24.10 28.75 -5.85
N GLU A 515 -24.32 27.75 -5.00
CA GLU A 515 -25.47 27.71 -4.07
C GLU A 515 -25.07 28.07 -2.65
N GLU A 516 -23.91 27.63 -2.19
CA GLU A 516 -23.39 27.88 -0.83
C GLU A 516 -21.87 28.02 -0.84
N VAL A 517 -21.35 28.91 -0.04
CA VAL A 517 -19.92 29.10 0.21
C VAL A 517 -19.70 29.11 1.71
N LYS A 518 -19.07 28.07 2.23
CA LYS A 518 -18.63 27.97 3.63
C LYS A 518 -17.17 28.38 3.72
N VAL A 519 -16.82 29.14 4.73
CA VAL A 519 -15.47 29.62 4.96
C VAL A 519 -14.90 28.95 6.19
N LYS A 520 -13.75 28.30 6.05
CA LYS A 520 -12.97 27.81 7.19
C LYS A 520 -11.83 28.80 7.42
N THR A 521 -11.60 29.11 8.69
CA THR A 521 -10.48 29.95 9.11
C THR A 521 -9.41 29.10 9.77
N PHE A 522 -8.17 29.53 9.71
CA PHE A 522 -7.04 28.81 10.26
C PHE A 522 -6.13 29.73 11.05
N MET A 523 -5.61 29.24 12.16
CA MET A 523 -4.59 29.88 12.96
C MET A 523 -3.63 28.82 13.50
N ASN A 524 -2.35 29.07 13.40
CA ASN A 524 -1.34 28.21 13.99
C ASN A 524 -0.71 28.81 15.25
N GLY A 525 -0.04 27.98 16.01
CA GLY A 525 0.68 28.36 17.22
C GLY A 525 1.57 27.22 17.68
N GLU A 526 2.01 27.30 18.92
CA GLU A 526 2.84 26.30 19.58
C GLU A 526 2.26 25.94 20.94
N ILE A 527 2.49 24.71 21.40
CA ILE A 527 2.10 24.25 22.72
C ILE A 527 3.37 23.93 23.51
N PRO A 528 3.95 24.90 24.26
CA PRO A 528 5.27 24.73 24.89
C PRO A 528 5.37 23.55 25.88
N LYS A 529 4.23 23.09 26.38
CA LYS A 529 4.15 21.92 27.27
C LYS A 529 4.25 20.58 26.53
N LEU A 530 3.94 20.56 25.24
CA LEU A 530 3.99 19.37 24.42
C LEU A 530 5.21 19.45 23.51
N SER A 531 6.07 18.47 23.63
CA SER A 531 7.25 18.35 22.77
C SER A 531 7.41 16.91 22.32
N MET A 532 7.90 16.74 21.11
CA MET A 532 8.24 15.44 20.55
C MET A 532 9.60 15.59 19.88
N ASP A 533 10.50 14.68 20.17
CA ASP A 533 11.86 14.64 19.63
C ASP A 533 12.66 15.96 19.81
N GLY A 534 12.34 16.70 20.90
CA GLY A 534 13.01 17.98 21.23
C GLY A 534 12.37 19.21 20.60
N GLU A 535 11.42 19.06 19.67
CA GLU A 535 10.67 20.15 19.08
C GLU A 535 9.34 20.42 19.80
N ILE A 536 8.96 21.69 19.92
CA ILE A 536 7.68 22.08 20.50
C ILE A 536 6.58 21.73 19.51
N TRP A 537 5.51 21.12 20.00
CA TRP A 537 4.39 20.72 19.15
C TRP A 537 3.59 21.91 18.64
N GLY A 538 3.34 21.94 17.33
CA GLY A 538 2.50 22.91 16.67
C GLY A 538 1.02 22.80 17.06
N ALA A 539 0.36 23.93 17.26
CA ALA A 539 -1.07 24.00 17.47
C ALA A 539 -1.76 24.50 16.21
N ASP A 540 -2.34 23.58 15.44
CA ASP A 540 -3.17 23.92 14.29
C ASP A 540 -4.63 24.02 14.73
N ILE A 541 -5.22 25.20 14.58
CA ILE A 541 -6.58 25.49 15.01
C ILE A 541 -7.43 25.89 13.81
N ILE A 542 -8.46 25.11 13.52
CA ILE A 542 -9.48 25.47 12.52
C ILE A 542 -10.65 26.16 13.19
N GLY A 543 -11.02 27.33 12.65
CA GLY A 543 -12.25 28.04 12.99
C GLY A 543 -13.39 27.67 12.06
N LEU A 544 -14.49 27.24 12.65
CA LEU A 544 -15.68 26.79 11.96
C LEU A 544 -16.88 27.66 12.30
N ASP A 545 -17.75 27.90 11.33
CA ASP A 545 -18.99 28.64 11.57
C ASP A 545 -20.09 27.77 12.25
N ALA A 546 -21.22 28.38 12.59
CA ALA A 546 -22.29 27.69 13.30
C ALA A 546 -22.94 26.54 12.51
N SER A 547 -22.74 26.46 11.18
CA SER A 547 -23.26 25.34 10.37
C SER A 547 -22.59 24.00 10.71
N TYR A 548 -21.39 24.05 11.32
CA TYR A 548 -20.68 22.87 11.79
C TYR A 548 -21.03 22.40 13.20
N ALA A 549 -21.92 23.10 13.93
CA ALA A 549 -22.26 22.77 15.33
C ALA A 549 -22.70 21.32 15.49
N GLU A 550 -23.58 20.83 14.62
CA GLU A 550 -24.05 19.45 14.66
C GLU A 550 -22.93 18.43 14.34
N THR A 551 -22.01 18.77 13.43
CA THR A 551 -20.86 17.93 13.08
C THR A 551 -19.88 17.82 14.24
N LEU A 552 -19.63 18.93 14.94
CA LEU A 552 -18.77 18.96 16.13
C LEU A 552 -19.34 18.11 17.26
N GLU A 553 -20.62 18.25 17.57
CA GLU A 553 -21.28 17.46 18.63
C GLU A 553 -21.34 15.96 18.30
N LYS A 554 -21.61 15.59 17.05
CA LYS A 554 -21.65 14.17 16.65
C LYS A 554 -20.28 13.51 16.66
N GLY A 555 -19.21 14.25 16.45
CA GLY A 555 -17.84 13.74 16.43
C GLY A 555 -17.26 13.49 17.84
N GLU A 556 -17.90 13.95 18.92
CA GLU A 556 -17.37 13.82 20.27
C GLU A 556 -17.28 12.35 20.72
N ILE A 557 -16.09 11.98 21.20
CA ILE A 557 -15.83 10.63 21.76
C ILE A 557 -15.72 10.70 23.29
N GLN A 558 -15.15 11.79 23.81
CA GLN A 558 -14.93 12.01 25.26
C GLN A 558 -15.31 13.44 25.61
N GLY A 559 -16.05 13.61 26.69
CA GLY A 559 -16.57 14.91 27.11
C GLY A 559 -17.79 15.32 26.29
N HIS A 560 -18.27 16.51 26.56
CA HIS A 560 -19.32 17.18 25.78
C HIS A 560 -19.19 18.68 25.97
N VAL A 561 -19.24 19.41 24.86
CA VAL A 561 -19.20 20.88 24.84
C VAL A 561 -20.08 21.41 23.70
N THR A 562 -20.99 22.29 23.97
CA THR A 562 -21.84 22.90 22.94
C THR A 562 -21.10 23.98 22.17
N TYR A 563 -21.55 24.24 20.93
CA TYR A 563 -20.99 25.33 20.12
C TYR A 563 -21.06 26.68 20.84
N GLU A 564 -22.15 26.96 21.56
CA GLU A 564 -22.34 28.18 22.38
C GLU A 564 -21.34 28.28 23.55
N GLU A 565 -20.93 27.14 24.12
CA GLU A 565 -19.89 27.14 25.17
C GLU A 565 -18.52 27.42 24.57
N LEU A 566 -18.22 26.90 23.39
CA LEU A 566 -16.98 27.20 22.66
C LEU A 566 -16.88 28.67 22.24
N GLU A 567 -18.00 29.34 21.95
CA GLU A 567 -18.04 30.78 21.61
C GLU A 567 -17.56 31.70 22.76
N LYS A 568 -17.51 31.16 24.01
CA LYS A 568 -16.94 31.92 25.14
C LYS A 568 -15.42 32.05 25.03
N GLY A 569 -14.75 31.15 24.27
CA GLY A 569 -13.35 31.22 23.94
C GLY A 569 -12.38 30.79 25.04
N ASP A 570 -12.87 30.07 26.06
CA ASP A 570 -12.08 29.47 27.14
C ASP A 570 -11.89 27.95 26.98
N LYS A 571 -12.77 27.29 26.20
CA LYS A 571 -12.70 25.86 25.87
C LYS A 571 -12.33 25.66 24.41
N ILE A 572 -11.70 24.52 24.13
CA ILE A 572 -11.30 24.11 22.79
C ILE A 572 -11.67 22.63 22.55
N LEU A 573 -12.05 22.29 21.35
CA LEU A 573 -12.18 20.91 20.93
C LEU A 573 -10.85 20.37 20.46
N MET A 574 -10.46 19.19 20.92
CA MET A 574 -9.23 18.50 20.53
C MET A 574 -9.55 17.31 19.63
N SER A 575 -8.78 17.13 18.57
CA SER A 575 -8.85 15.94 17.75
C SER A 575 -8.31 14.72 18.51
N ALA A 576 -8.97 13.58 18.36
CA ALA A 576 -8.53 12.31 18.94
C ALA A 576 -7.17 11.85 18.40
N ASN A 577 -6.73 12.35 17.25
CA ASN A 577 -5.39 12.10 16.72
C ASN A 577 -4.28 12.56 17.65
N MET A 578 -4.53 13.61 18.43
CA MET A 578 -3.57 14.08 19.44
C MET A 578 -3.26 13.02 20.50
N LEU A 579 -4.21 12.13 20.79
CA LEU A 579 -4.00 11.04 21.76
C LEU A 579 -3.05 9.94 21.24
N TYR A 580 -2.80 9.89 19.93
CA TYR A 580 -1.80 8.99 19.39
C TYR A 580 -0.38 9.41 19.79
N TRP A 581 -0.14 10.72 19.81
CA TRP A 581 1.16 11.32 20.14
C TRP A 581 1.26 11.64 21.64
N PHE A 582 0.16 12.11 22.24
CA PHE A 582 0.09 12.54 23.63
C PHE A 582 -1.06 11.84 24.37
N PRO A 583 -0.91 10.54 24.68
CA PRO A 583 -1.98 9.72 25.29
C PRO A 583 -2.36 10.16 26.72
N GLU A 584 -1.57 11.02 27.34
CA GLU A 584 -1.82 11.58 28.68
C GLU A 584 -2.88 12.69 28.68
N LEU A 585 -3.16 13.34 27.52
CA LEU A 585 -4.14 14.42 27.44
C LEU A 585 -5.57 13.94 27.70
N LYS A 586 -6.33 14.76 28.42
CA LYS A 586 -7.70 14.45 28.86
C LYS A 586 -8.60 15.67 28.79
N VAL A 587 -9.92 15.42 28.69
CA VAL A 587 -10.93 16.46 28.87
C VAL A 587 -10.77 17.11 30.22
N GLY A 588 -10.82 18.44 30.25
CA GLY A 588 -10.57 19.28 31.42
C GLY A 588 -9.12 19.72 31.61
N ASP A 589 -8.17 19.18 30.84
CA ASP A 589 -6.78 19.64 30.91
C ASP A 589 -6.67 21.05 30.32
N SER A 590 -5.81 21.88 30.94
CA SER A 590 -5.50 23.23 30.45
C SER A 590 -4.25 23.21 29.59
N LEU A 591 -4.38 23.67 28.36
CA LEU A 591 -3.31 23.83 27.37
C LEU A 591 -3.00 25.31 27.19
N LYS A 592 -1.76 25.68 27.55
CA LYS A 592 -1.23 27.01 27.24
C LYS A 592 -0.68 26.95 25.82
N MET A 593 -1.18 27.78 24.94
CA MET A 593 -0.76 27.90 23.54
C MET A 593 -0.16 29.27 23.31
N VAL A 594 0.85 29.33 22.48
CA VAL A 594 1.46 30.57 21.94
C VAL A 594 0.96 30.68 20.51
N LEU A 595 0.00 31.55 20.27
CA LEU A 595 -0.69 31.70 19.00
C LEU A 595 -0.04 32.77 18.15
N ASN A 596 0.15 32.49 16.86
CA ASN A 596 0.73 33.42 15.90
C ASN A 596 -0.35 34.39 15.37
N MET A 597 -0.07 35.66 15.45
CA MET A 597 -0.98 36.74 15.05
C MET A 597 -0.33 37.67 14.00
N GLY A 598 0.24 37.10 12.97
CA GLY A 598 1.11 37.79 12.05
C GLY A 598 2.52 37.88 12.65
N ASP A 599 3.05 39.12 12.81
CA ASP A 599 4.39 39.31 13.42
C ASP A 599 4.39 39.21 14.95
N ASP A 600 3.21 39.29 15.58
CA ASP A 600 3.05 39.17 17.03
C ASP A 600 2.64 37.77 17.44
N GLN A 601 2.93 37.44 18.71
CA GLN A 601 2.48 36.20 19.35
C GLN A 601 1.68 36.50 20.61
N VAL A 602 0.61 35.75 20.83
CA VAL A 602 -0.26 35.90 22.01
C VAL A 602 -0.37 34.58 22.73
N GLU A 603 -0.09 34.60 24.04
CA GLU A 603 -0.32 33.45 24.93
C GLU A 603 -1.80 33.35 25.30
N LYS A 604 -2.39 32.21 25.06
CA LYS A 604 -3.77 31.89 25.47
C LYS A 604 -3.81 30.50 26.13
N THR A 605 -4.60 30.39 27.14
CA THR A 605 -4.85 29.07 27.80
C THR A 605 -6.27 28.63 27.49
N PHE A 606 -6.41 27.42 26.98
CA PHE A 606 -7.69 26.78 26.72
C PHE A 606 -7.85 25.53 27.61
N GLU A 607 -9.08 25.24 28.00
CA GLU A 607 -9.47 23.97 28.58
C GLU A 607 -9.93 23.03 27.47
N ILE A 608 -9.47 21.78 27.44
CA ILE A 608 -9.99 20.76 26.53
C ILE A 608 -11.44 20.44 26.93
N GLY A 609 -12.41 21.00 26.18
CA GLY A 609 -13.83 20.82 26.45
C GLY A 609 -14.38 19.45 26.08
N ALA A 610 -13.94 18.95 24.92
CA ALA A 610 -14.21 17.60 24.47
C ALA A 610 -13.09 17.12 23.54
N ILE A 611 -13.02 15.80 23.36
CA ILE A 611 -12.13 15.14 22.41
C ILE A 611 -13.01 14.40 21.41
N GLY A 612 -12.77 14.60 20.12
CA GLY A 612 -13.61 14.04 19.09
C GLY A 612 -12.81 13.45 17.93
N ASP A 613 -13.45 12.54 17.20
CA ASP A 613 -12.91 11.99 15.96
C ASP A 613 -13.34 12.88 14.80
N TYR A 614 -12.55 13.89 14.52
CA TYR A 614 -12.80 14.89 13.49
C TYR A 614 -11.92 14.72 12.25
N TYR A 615 -11.03 13.73 12.27
CA TYR A 615 -10.12 13.49 11.16
C TYR A 615 -10.85 13.25 9.84
N GLU A 616 -11.99 12.56 9.93
CA GLU A 616 -12.77 12.17 8.77
C GLU A 616 -13.75 13.26 8.28
N SER A 617 -14.19 14.15 9.17
CA SER A 617 -15.23 15.13 8.86
C SER A 617 -14.73 16.56 8.70
N LEU A 618 -13.62 16.91 9.30
CA LEU A 618 -13.12 18.29 9.34
C LEU A 618 -11.65 18.45 8.95
N GLY A 619 -10.99 17.37 8.55
CA GLY A 619 -9.56 17.38 8.23
C GLY A 619 -8.65 17.09 9.44
N GLY A 620 -7.35 17.02 9.20
CA GLY A 620 -6.37 16.55 10.16
C GLY A 620 -5.86 17.56 11.18
N SER A 621 -6.57 18.66 11.44
CA SER A 621 -6.16 19.66 12.45
C SER A 621 -6.16 19.12 13.86
N SER A 622 -5.32 19.73 14.70
CA SER A 622 -5.19 19.34 16.11
C SER A 622 -6.35 19.85 16.96
N PHE A 623 -6.90 21.03 16.63
CA PHE A 623 -7.91 21.70 17.44
C PHE A 623 -8.97 22.42 16.58
N TYR A 624 -10.17 22.61 17.18
CA TYR A 624 -11.29 23.30 16.55
C TYR A 624 -11.93 24.30 17.51
N LEU A 625 -12.29 25.46 16.97
CA LEU A 625 -12.97 26.56 17.66
C LEU A 625 -14.04 27.17 16.73
N PRO A 626 -15.03 27.90 17.29
CA PRO A 626 -15.86 28.78 16.48
C PRO A 626 -15.04 29.86 15.77
N GLN A 627 -15.34 30.11 14.50
CA GLN A 627 -14.70 31.13 13.70
C GLN A 627 -14.75 32.50 14.41
N SER A 628 -15.90 32.84 15.01
CA SER A 628 -16.09 34.09 15.76
C SER A 628 -15.13 34.31 16.93
N VAL A 629 -14.61 33.19 17.52
CA VAL A 629 -13.62 33.26 18.59
C VAL A 629 -12.24 33.57 18.02
N LEU A 630 -11.84 32.92 16.91
CA LEU A 630 -10.56 33.20 16.25
C LEU A 630 -10.50 34.66 15.73
N GLU A 631 -11.55 35.12 15.10
CA GLU A 631 -11.65 36.51 14.57
C GLU A 631 -11.59 37.56 15.68
N LYS A 632 -12.13 37.26 16.86
CA LYS A 632 -12.01 38.18 18.03
C LYS A 632 -10.59 38.19 18.59
N MET A 633 -9.87 37.10 18.50
CA MET A 633 -8.50 36.98 19.01
C MET A 633 -7.49 37.58 18.05
N ASN A 634 -7.67 37.37 16.75
CA ASN A 634 -6.74 37.83 15.73
C ASN A 634 -7.45 38.72 14.69
N PRO A 635 -7.07 40.00 14.59
CA PRO A 635 -7.68 40.95 13.66
C PRO A 635 -7.26 40.73 12.19
N ASN A 636 -6.32 39.85 11.92
CA ASN A 636 -5.88 39.55 10.57
C ASN A 636 -6.92 38.70 9.82
N ASN A 637 -6.79 38.63 8.51
CA ASN A 637 -7.62 37.76 7.70
C ASN A 637 -7.18 36.28 7.94
N LEU A 638 -8.06 35.51 8.55
CA LEU A 638 -7.81 34.10 8.88
C LEU A 638 -8.43 33.13 7.86
N ASN A 639 -9.06 33.63 6.80
CA ASN A 639 -9.69 32.78 5.78
C ASN A 639 -8.64 31.87 5.16
N TYR A 640 -8.94 30.56 5.15
CA TYR A 640 -8.01 29.53 4.72
C TYR A 640 -8.59 28.68 3.58
N THR A 641 -9.82 28.21 3.74
CA THR A 641 -10.48 27.35 2.76
C THR A 641 -11.89 27.83 2.49
N LEU A 642 -12.28 27.85 1.23
CA LEU A 642 -13.65 28.02 0.77
C LEU A 642 -14.18 26.66 0.29
N GLU A 643 -15.21 26.16 0.95
CA GLU A 643 -15.97 24.99 0.54
C GLU A 643 -17.20 25.44 -0.21
N ILE A 644 -17.31 25.07 -1.48
CA ILE A 644 -18.28 25.63 -2.42
C ILE A 644 -19.21 24.54 -2.91
N THR A 645 -20.50 24.69 -2.66
CA THR A 645 -21.56 23.83 -3.20
C THR A 645 -22.11 24.44 -4.48
N VAL A 646 -22.23 23.63 -5.53
CA VAL A 646 -22.58 24.08 -6.87
C VAL A 646 -23.79 23.31 -7.40
N ASN A 647 -24.67 23.98 -8.13
CA ASN A 647 -25.82 23.37 -8.80
C ASN A 647 -25.36 22.39 -9.89
N ASP A 648 -25.85 21.14 -9.84
CA ASP A 648 -25.47 20.08 -10.77
C ASP A 648 -25.60 20.44 -12.25
N GLN A 649 -26.59 21.27 -12.61
CA GLN A 649 -26.85 21.66 -14.01
C GLN A 649 -25.85 22.67 -14.55
N LYS A 650 -25.20 23.43 -13.68
CA LYS A 650 -24.25 24.50 -14.02
C LYS A 650 -22.81 24.18 -13.60
N LYS A 651 -22.56 22.98 -13.12
CA LYS A 651 -21.32 22.56 -12.48
C LYS A 651 -20.07 22.88 -13.31
N ASN A 652 -20.06 22.47 -14.59
CA ASN A 652 -18.90 22.68 -15.46
C ASN A 652 -18.60 24.17 -15.73
N SER A 653 -19.62 24.98 -15.93
CA SER A 653 -19.42 26.43 -16.15
C SER A 653 -18.94 27.12 -14.87
N ALA A 654 -19.53 26.78 -13.73
CA ALA A 654 -19.13 27.30 -12.43
C ALA A 654 -17.69 26.94 -12.08
N TYR A 655 -17.27 25.69 -12.34
CA TYR A 655 -15.88 25.27 -12.09
C TYR A 655 -14.87 26.05 -12.93
N GLN A 656 -15.15 26.28 -14.21
CA GLN A 656 -14.26 27.08 -15.07
C GLN A 656 -14.15 28.54 -14.58
N GLU A 657 -15.25 29.12 -14.12
CA GLU A 657 -15.26 30.48 -13.60
C GLU A 657 -14.56 30.57 -12.23
N LEU A 658 -14.80 29.61 -11.34
CA LEU A 658 -14.11 29.50 -10.05
C LEU A 658 -12.60 29.29 -10.21
N GLN A 659 -12.21 28.45 -11.15
CA GLN A 659 -10.80 28.24 -11.49
C GLN A 659 -10.15 29.54 -12.00
N ALA A 660 -10.80 30.23 -12.94
CA ALA A 660 -10.29 31.48 -13.46
C ALA A 660 -10.17 32.58 -12.39
N LEU A 661 -11.06 32.58 -11.39
CA LEU A 661 -10.94 33.49 -10.26
C LEU A 661 -9.75 33.17 -9.37
N ALA A 662 -9.52 31.88 -9.12
CA ALA A 662 -8.41 31.42 -8.30
C ALA A 662 -7.05 31.63 -8.99
N ASP A 663 -6.97 31.41 -10.30
CA ASP A 663 -5.75 31.58 -11.11
C ASP A 663 -5.22 33.02 -11.13
N ASN A 664 -6.03 34.00 -10.69
CA ASN A 664 -5.58 35.37 -10.51
C ASN A 664 -4.66 35.56 -9.28
N SER A 665 -4.46 34.55 -8.48
CA SER A 665 -3.60 34.59 -7.28
C SER A 665 -2.71 33.37 -7.21
N GLU A 666 -1.41 33.56 -7.15
CA GLU A 666 -0.42 32.53 -6.98
C GLU A 666 -0.49 31.81 -5.61
N TYR A 667 -1.27 32.33 -4.67
CA TYR A 667 -1.45 31.78 -3.33
C TYR A 667 -2.67 30.85 -3.19
N LEU A 668 -3.41 30.62 -4.27
CA LEU A 668 -4.63 29.83 -4.25
C LEU A 668 -4.45 28.53 -5.03
N VAL A 669 -4.93 27.44 -4.45
CA VAL A 669 -5.10 26.15 -5.12
C VAL A 669 -6.56 25.75 -5.12
N THR A 670 -6.94 25.05 -6.14
CA THR A 670 -8.32 24.57 -6.33
C THR A 670 -8.38 23.06 -6.37
N GLY A 671 -9.53 22.52 -6.07
CA GLY A 671 -9.80 21.10 -6.21
C GLY A 671 -11.29 20.83 -6.36
N SER A 672 -11.65 19.86 -7.19
CA SER A 672 -13.03 19.41 -7.32
C SER A 672 -13.23 18.02 -6.72
N TYR A 673 -14.38 17.79 -6.11
CA TYR A 673 -14.77 16.48 -5.61
C TYR A 673 -14.71 15.40 -6.72
N GLU A 674 -15.08 15.75 -7.94
CA GLU A 674 -15.09 14.81 -9.05
C GLU A 674 -13.70 14.37 -9.47
N GLU A 675 -12.73 15.30 -9.52
CA GLU A 675 -11.33 14.97 -9.81
C GLU A 675 -10.73 14.09 -8.71
N GLN A 676 -10.98 14.46 -7.46
CA GLN A 676 -10.52 13.69 -6.31
C GLN A 676 -11.15 12.29 -6.29
N LEU A 677 -12.44 12.19 -6.57
CA LEU A 677 -13.12 10.91 -6.70
C LEU A 677 -12.53 10.06 -7.82
N GLN A 678 -12.29 10.64 -9.01
CA GLN A 678 -11.68 9.90 -10.13
C GLN A 678 -10.27 9.41 -9.78
N LYS A 679 -9.47 10.21 -9.08
CA LYS A 679 -8.13 9.84 -8.59
C LYS A 679 -8.22 8.65 -7.64
N TRP A 680 -9.10 8.70 -6.65
CA TRP A 680 -9.32 7.61 -5.71
C TRP A 680 -9.91 6.36 -6.36
N GLU A 681 -10.89 6.51 -7.27
CA GLU A 681 -11.44 5.37 -8.02
C GLU A 681 -10.38 4.69 -8.89
N LYS A 682 -9.49 5.46 -9.54
CA LYS A 682 -8.38 4.93 -10.34
C LYS A 682 -7.43 4.12 -9.46
N ASN A 683 -7.03 4.65 -8.31
CA ASN A 683 -6.14 3.98 -7.37
C ASN A 683 -6.78 2.71 -6.78
N MET A 684 -8.05 2.79 -6.37
CA MET A 684 -8.80 1.65 -5.83
C MET A 684 -9.09 0.58 -6.88
N ARG A 685 -9.29 0.96 -8.15
CA ARG A 685 -9.47 0.00 -9.25
C ARG A 685 -8.26 -0.88 -9.45
N LEU A 686 -7.06 -0.30 -9.42
CA LEU A 686 -5.81 -1.06 -9.52
C LEU A 686 -5.67 -2.04 -8.35
N MET A 687 -5.83 -1.56 -7.12
CA MET A 687 -5.77 -2.39 -5.91
C MET A 687 -6.80 -3.52 -5.96
N SER A 688 -8.03 -3.22 -6.39
CA SER A 688 -9.11 -4.19 -6.53
C SER A 688 -8.78 -5.27 -7.55
N VAL A 689 -8.24 -4.90 -8.71
CA VAL A 689 -7.84 -5.86 -9.76
C VAL A 689 -6.78 -6.83 -9.24
N LEU A 690 -5.77 -6.33 -8.53
CA LEU A 690 -4.71 -7.16 -7.92
C LEU A 690 -5.27 -8.11 -6.87
N CYS A 691 -6.11 -7.60 -5.98
CA CYS A 691 -6.75 -8.41 -4.94
C CYS A 691 -7.68 -9.47 -5.54
N TYR A 692 -8.51 -9.13 -6.53
CA TYR A 692 -9.38 -10.10 -7.20
C TYR A 692 -8.57 -11.14 -7.99
N ALA A 693 -7.49 -10.76 -8.66
CA ALA A 693 -6.59 -11.71 -9.32
C ALA A 693 -6.02 -12.71 -8.31
N PHE A 694 -5.54 -12.24 -7.16
CA PHE A 694 -5.09 -13.09 -6.06
C PHE A 694 -6.20 -14.02 -5.55
N LEU A 695 -7.42 -13.51 -5.37
CA LEU A 695 -8.58 -14.29 -4.94
C LEU A 695 -9.00 -15.34 -5.96
N ILE A 696 -8.93 -15.05 -7.26
CA ILE A 696 -9.20 -16.02 -8.34
C ILE A 696 -8.22 -17.19 -8.25
N ILE A 697 -6.95 -16.94 -7.99
CA ILE A 697 -5.93 -17.97 -7.88
C ILE A 697 -6.15 -18.82 -6.61
N LEU A 698 -6.45 -18.18 -5.47
CA LEU A 698 -6.85 -18.90 -4.25
C LEU A 698 -8.13 -19.73 -4.47
N GLY A 699 -9.09 -19.16 -5.19
CA GLY A 699 -10.30 -19.85 -5.63
C GLY A 699 -9.97 -21.10 -6.46
N GLY A 700 -9.01 -20.99 -7.38
CA GLY A 700 -8.49 -22.11 -8.17
C GLY A 700 -7.95 -23.25 -7.30
N ILE A 701 -7.21 -22.93 -6.24
CA ILE A 701 -6.76 -23.93 -5.26
C ILE A 701 -7.95 -24.59 -4.56
N GLY A 702 -8.96 -23.80 -4.17
CA GLY A 702 -10.20 -24.30 -3.57
C GLY A 702 -10.98 -25.23 -4.51
N ILE A 703 -11.13 -24.85 -5.78
CA ILE A 703 -11.74 -25.67 -6.83
C ILE A 703 -11.01 -27.00 -6.99
N MET A 704 -9.69 -26.95 -7.09
CA MET A 704 -8.86 -28.15 -7.21
C MET A 704 -9.07 -29.10 -6.03
N ASN A 705 -9.17 -28.57 -4.81
CA ASN A 705 -9.46 -29.34 -3.62
C ASN A 705 -10.88 -29.94 -3.66
N LEU A 706 -11.88 -29.21 -4.14
CA LEU A 706 -13.26 -29.70 -4.31
C LEU A 706 -13.33 -30.84 -5.34
N VAL A 707 -12.72 -30.67 -6.52
CA VAL A 707 -12.62 -31.67 -7.58
C VAL A 707 -11.99 -32.96 -7.02
N ASN A 708 -10.85 -32.82 -6.36
CA ASN A 708 -10.15 -33.96 -5.78
C ASN A 708 -11.00 -34.69 -4.73
N THR A 709 -11.68 -33.94 -3.86
CA THR A 709 -12.52 -34.53 -2.80
C THR A 709 -13.71 -35.30 -3.39
N MET A 710 -14.39 -34.72 -4.39
CA MET A 710 -15.53 -35.36 -5.07
C MET A 710 -15.08 -36.58 -5.84
N MET A 711 -14.01 -36.50 -6.64
CA MET A 711 -13.47 -37.65 -7.38
C MET A 711 -13.08 -38.80 -6.43
N ASN A 712 -12.37 -38.48 -5.37
CA ASN A 712 -11.96 -39.49 -4.40
C ASN A 712 -13.14 -40.07 -3.60
N SER A 713 -14.17 -39.30 -3.30
CA SER A 713 -15.39 -39.80 -2.66
C SER A 713 -16.03 -40.90 -3.48
N ILE A 714 -16.02 -40.77 -4.79
CA ILE A 714 -16.62 -41.73 -5.70
C ILE A 714 -15.71 -42.93 -5.89
N TYR A 715 -14.42 -42.73 -6.18
CA TYR A 715 -13.48 -43.83 -6.42
C TYR A 715 -13.33 -44.76 -5.20
N THR A 716 -13.27 -44.20 -3.99
CA THR A 716 -13.13 -45.00 -2.76
C THR A 716 -14.38 -45.77 -2.40
N ARG A 717 -15.55 -45.40 -2.90
CA ARG A 717 -16.84 -46.02 -2.59
C ARG A 717 -17.44 -46.78 -3.78
N ARG A 718 -16.67 -46.93 -4.84
CA ARG A 718 -17.13 -47.47 -6.12
C ARG A 718 -17.78 -48.86 -5.96
N ARG A 719 -17.15 -49.75 -5.17
CA ARG A 719 -17.70 -51.06 -4.85
C ARG A 719 -19.01 -50.99 -4.04
N GLU A 720 -19.06 -50.08 -3.04
CA GLU A 720 -20.26 -49.87 -2.22
C GLU A 720 -21.41 -49.35 -3.10
N LEU A 721 -21.12 -48.38 -3.98
CA LEU A 721 -22.08 -47.82 -4.93
C LEU A 721 -22.54 -48.85 -5.95
N GLY A 722 -21.62 -49.71 -6.44
CA GLY A 722 -21.95 -50.85 -7.31
C GLY A 722 -22.85 -51.89 -6.63
N MET A 723 -22.57 -52.21 -5.35
CA MET A 723 -23.41 -53.14 -4.57
C MET A 723 -24.82 -52.58 -4.34
N ILE A 724 -24.96 -51.27 -4.02
CA ILE A 724 -26.27 -50.64 -3.86
C ILE A 724 -27.05 -50.67 -5.17
N GLN A 725 -26.40 -50.50 -6.31
CA GLN A 725 -27.05 -50.67 -7.63
C GLN A 725 -27.45 -52.10 -7.91
N ALA A 726 -26.62 -53.10 -7.54
CA ALA A 726 -26.96 -54.51 -7.70
C ALA A 726 -28.15 -54.93 -6.84
N ILE A 727 -28.41 -54.22 -5.71
CA ILE A 727 -29.59 -54.44 -4.83
C ILE A 727 -30.85 -53.73 -5.38
N GLY A 728 -30.75 -52.94 -6.49
CA GLY A 728 -31.91 -52.38 -7.18
C GLY A 728 -31.98 -50.86 -7.21
N MET A 729 -30.92 -50.12 -6.76
CA MET A 729 -30.88 -48.68 -6.92
C MET A 729 -30.72 -48.30 -8.40
N SER A 730 -31.61 -47.49 -8.95
CA SER A 730 -31.47 -46.99 -10.31
C SER A 730 -30.31 -46.00 -10.46
N GLU A 731 -29.78 -45.90 -11.69
CA GLU A 731 -28.71 -44.93 -12.00
C GLU A 731 -29.12 -43.50 -11.69
N LYS A 732 -30.36 -43.13 -11.98
CA LYS A 732 -30.89 -41.78 -11.66
C LYS A 732 -30.91 -41.51 -10.15
N GLN A 733 -31.25 -42.53 -9.34
CA GLN A 733 -31.25 -42.42 -7.88
C GLN A 733 -29.82 -42.30 -7.30
N LEU A 734 -28.86 -43.03 -7.87
CA LEU A 734 -27.45 -42.92 -7.50
C LEU A 734 -26.89 -41.55 -7.80
N ILE A 735 -27.13 -40.99 -9.01
CA ILE A 735 -26.69 -39.64 -9.39
C ILE A 735 -27.33 -38.64 -8.43
N ARG A 736 -28.65 -38.76 -8.13
CA ARG A 736 -29.33 -37.84 -7.20
C ARG A 736 -28.73 -37.90 -5.77
N MET A 737 -28.28 -39.09 -5.34
CA MET A 737 -27.59 -39.23 -4.07
C MET A 737 -26.25 -38.49 -4.05
N LEU A 738 -25.44 -38.60 -5.13
CA LEU A 738 -24.16 -37.88 -5.27
C LEU A 738 -24.36 -36.38 -5.39
N GLN A 739 -25.44 -35.96 -6.06
CA GLN A 739 -25.80 -34.52 -6.13
C GLN A 739 -26.13 -33.98 -4.74
N LEU A 740 -26.95 -34.67 -3.94
CA LEU A 740 -27.28 -34.28 -2.58
C LEU A 740 -26.04 -34.24 -1.66
N GLU A 741 -25.12 -35.19 -1.83
CA GLU A 741 -23.85 -35.18 -1.09
C GLU A 741 -23.03 -33.91 -1.43
N GLY A 742 -22.94 -33.57 -2.72
CA GLY A 742 -22.27 -32.34 -3.18
C GLY A 742 -22.96 -31.08 -2.67
N ILE A 743 -24.27 -30.99 -2.71
CA ILE A 743 -25.05 -29.84 -2.18
C ILE A 743 -24.76 -29.63 -0.69
N ILE A 744 -24.70 -30.71 0.11
CA ILE A 744 -24.41 -30.60 1.53
C ILE A 744 -22.99 -30.11 1.77
N TYR A 745 -21.99 -30.55 0.99
CA TYR A 745 -20.63 -30.03 1.05
C TYR A 745 -20.59 -28.54 0.71
N THR A 746 -21.28 -28.14 -0.36
CA THR A 746 -21.38 -26.75 -0.82
C THR A 746 -22.03 -25.85 0.22
N LEU A 747 -23.19 -26.25 0.76
CA LEU A 747 -23.88 -25.50 1.80
C LEU A 747 -23.03 -25.37 3.08
N GLY A 748 -22.37 -26.46 3.48
CA GLY A 748 -21.45 -26.42 4.62
C GLY A 748 -20.25 -25.52 4.38
N THR A 749 -19.67 -25.55 3.19
CA THR A 749 -18.56 -24.66 2.78
C THR A 749 -19.00 -23.20 2.76
N LEU A 750 -20.14 -22.89 2.15
CA LEU A 750 -20.69 -21.53 2.10
C LEU A 750 -21.03 -20.98 3.50
N ALA A 751 -21.60 -21.84 4.36
CA ALA A 751 -21.87 -21.45 5.76
C ALA A 751 -20.59 -21.08 6.52
N VAL A 752 -19.50 -21.83 6.31
CA VAL A 752 -18.19 -21.51 6.89
C VAL A 752 -17.59 -20.26 6.22
N SER A 753 -17.59 -20.20 4.89
CA SER A 753 -16.98 -19.10 4.12
C SER A 753 -17.66 -17.77 4.40
N VAL A 754 -18.98 -17.70 4.26
CA VAL A 754 -19.74 -16.46 4.46
C VAL A 754 -19.94 -16.19 5.96
N GLY A 755 -20.36 -17.18 6.75
CA GLY A 755 -20.64 -16.98 8.17
C GLY A 755 -19.39 -16.64 8.98
N ILE A 756 -18.39 -17.54 9.00
CA ILE A 756 -17.14 -17.30 9.72
C ILE A 756 -16.32 -16.22 9.02
N GLY A 757 -16.32 -16.21 7.67
CA GLY A 757 -15.59 -15.22 6.88
C GLY A 757 -16.05 -13.79 7.16
N SER A 758 -17.37 -13.56 7.31
CA SER A 758 -17.90 -12.23 7.67
C SER A 758 -17.50 -11.81 9.08
N LEU A 759 -17.48 -12.76 10.05
CA LEU A 759 -17.03 -12.45 11.40
C LEU A 759 -15.53 -12.08 11.45
N VAL A 760 -14.69 -12.85 10.75
CA VAL A 760 -13.26 -12.57 10.66
C VAL A 760 -13.01 -11.29 9.86
N GLY A 761 -13.78 -11.06 8.78
CA GLY A 761 -13.75 -9.83 7.99
C GLY A 761 -14.11 -8.60 8.81
N TYR A 762 -15.13 -8.69 9.67
CA TYR A 762 -15.47 -7.61 10.60
C TYR A 762 -14.34 -7.34 11.61
N GLY A 763 -13.69 -8.39 12.12
CA GLY A 763 -12.49 -8.23 12.96
C GLY A 763 -11.33 -7.56 12.21
N ALA A 764 -11.13 -7.90 10.94
CA ALA A 764 -10.12 -7.25 10.09
C ALA A 764 -10.46 -5.77 9.81
N PHE A 765 -11.75 -5.47 9.58
CA PHE A 765 -12.24 -4.09 9.49
C PHE A 765 -11.94 -3.29 10.76
N LEU A 766 -12.27 -3.82 11.95
CA LEU A 766 -11.97 -3.14 13.22
C LEU A 766 -10.47 -2.86 13.38
N TYR A 767 -9.63 -3.84 13.03
CA TYR A 767 -8.18 -3.65 13.06
C TYR A 767 -7.72 -2.58 12.06
N ALA A 768 -8.24 -2.60 10.82
CA ALA A 768 -7.92 -1.62 9.81
C ALA A 768 -8.36 -0.21 10.23
N LYS A 769 -9.56 -0.08 10.82
CA LYS A 769 -10.06 1.19 11.36
C LYS A 769 -9.17 1.73 12.47
N THR A 770 -8.79 0.91 13.46
CA THR A 770 -7.93 1.36 14.59
C THR A 770 -6.49 1.69 14.17
N LYS A 771 -6.05 1.23 12.99
CA LYS A 771 -4.72 1.52 12.42
C LYS A 771 -4.76 2.48 11.24
N HIS A 772 -5.92 3.08 10.97
CA HIS A 772 -6.16 4.00 9.84
C HIS A 772 -5.69 3.45 8.48
N ILE A 773 -5.74 2.10 8.31
CA ILE A 773 -5.33 1.45 7.07
C ILE A 773 -6.35 1.77 5.97
N PHE A 774 -5.90 2.30 4.83
CA PHE A 774 -6.73 2.73 3.70
C PHE A 774 -7.83 3.74 4.07
N GLN A 775 -7.66 4.52 5.13
CA GLN A 775 -8.64 5.49 5.63
C GLN A 775 -10.06 4.91 5.82
N ILE A 776 -10.11 3.62 6.17
CA ILE A 776 -11.37 2.90 6.40
C ILE A 776 -12.04 3.41 7.67
N SER A 777 -13.24 3.96 7.53
CA SER A 777 -14.06 4.52 8.62
C SER A 777 -15.31 3.71 8.91
N GLU A 778 -16.04 3.33 7.86
CA GLU A 778 -17.35 2.68 7.96
C GLU A 778 -17.31 1.22 7.49
N TYR A 779 -18.17 0.42 8.09
CA TYR A 779 -18.30 -0.98 7.73
C TYR A 779 -19.29 -1.20 6.60
N HIS A 780 -18.80 -1.64 5.45
CA HIS A 780 -19.62 -2.07 4.34
C HIS A 780 -19.53 -3.59 4.15
N PHE A 781 -20.68 -4.25 4.31
CA PHE A 781 -20.75 -5.69 4.04
C PHE A 781 -20.55 -5.96 2.55
N PRO A 782 -19.61 -6.87 2.15
CA PRO A 782 -19.30 -7.15 0.75
C PRO A 782 -20.39 -7.98 0.06
N VAL A 783 -21.55 -7.36 -0.20
CA VAL A 783 -22.75 -8.06 -0.76
C VAL A 783 -22.43 -8.67 -2.12
N VAL A 784 -21.88 -7.87 -3.05
CA VAL A 784 -21.61 -8.33 -4.43
C VAL A 784 -20.57 -9.45 -4.45
N PRO A 785 -19.41 -9.32 -3.77
CA PRO A 785 -18.45 -10.42 -3.65
C PRO A 785 -19.05 -11.68 -3.00
N ALA A 786 -19.87 -11.54 -1.95
CA ALA A 786 -20.51 -12.68 -1.28
C ALA A 786 -21.47 -13.43 -2.21
N VAL A 787 -22.31 -12.71 -2.96
CA VAL A 787 -23.21 -13.29 -3.96
C VAL A 787 -22.41 -13.96 -5.09
N LEU A 788 -21.34 -13.32 -5.55
CA LEU A 788 -20.45 -13.88 -6.57
C LEU A 788 -19.81 -15.20 -6.07
N LEU A 789 -19.31 -15.23 -4.85
CA LEU A 789 -18.76 -16.45 -4.23
C LEU A 789 -19.81 -17.57 -4.19
N ILE A 790 -21.02 -17.26 -3.77
CA ILE A 790 -22.14 -18.25 -3.72
C ILE A 790 -22.42 -18.77 -5.12
N CYS A 791 -22.58 -17.90 -6.12
CA CYS A 791 -22.87 -18.28 -7.49
C CYS A 791 -21.75 -19.13 -8.11
N VAL A 792 -20.49 -18.74 -7.94
CA VAL A 792 -19.32 -19.46 -8.47
C VAL A 792 -19.22 -20.86 -7.83
N VAL A 793 -19.33 -20.95 -6.51
CA VAL A 793 -19.24 -22.26 -5.82
C VAL A 793 -20.42 -23.15 -6.20
N ALA A 794 -21.65 -22.60 -6.31
CA ALA A 794 -22.82 -23.35 -6.74
C ALA A 794 -22.69 -23.83 -8.20
N PHE A 795 -22.24 -22.95 -9.11
CA PHE A 795 -22.01 -23.30 -10.51
C PHE A 795 -20.96 -24.41 -10.67
N LEU A 796 -19.84 -24.27 -10.00
CA LEU A 796 -18.79 -25.28 -9.99
C LEU A 796 -19.27 -26.61 -9.44
N GLN A 797 -20.11 -26.60 -8.41
CA GLN A 797 -20.71 -27.80 -7.86
C GLN A 797 -21.57 -28.52 -8.89
N VAL A 798 -22.39 -27.80 -9.64
CA VAL A 798 -23.23 -28.34 -10.73
C VAL A 798 -22.34 -28.95 -11.81
N LEU A 799 -21.34 -28.23 -12.28
CA LEU A 799 -20.38 -28.74 -13.30
C LEU A 799 -19.65 -30.00 -12.84
N LEU A 800 -19.15 -30.00 -11.63
CA LEU A 800 -18.46 -31.17 -11.05
C LEU A 800 -19.37 -32.37 -10.95
N THR A 801 -20.59 -32.18 -10.46
CA THR A 801 -21.56 -33.25 -10.33
C THR A 801 -21.93 -33.84 -11.69
N TYR A 802 -22.09 -32.97 -12.71
CA TYR A 802 -22.35 -33.41 -14.08
C TYR A 802 -21.16 -34.18 -14.67
N GLY A 803 -19.95 -33.66 -14.58
CA GLY A 803 -18.73 -34.29 -15.08
C GLY A 803 -18.45 -35.65 -14.41
N VAL A 804 -18.64 -35.71 -13.09
CA VAL A 804 -18.53 -36.97 -12.33
C VAL A 804 -19.59 -37.96 -12.75
N SER A 805 -20.84 -37.55 -12.90
CA SER A 805 -21.96 -38.39 -13.33
C SER A 805 -21.71 -38.93 -14.75
N ALA A 806 -21.22 -38.11 -15.66
CA ALA A 806 -20.90 -38.51 -17.03
C ALA A 806 -19.78 -39.56 -17.07
N ASN A 807 -18.75 -39.37 -16.23
CA ASN A 807 -17.65 -40.33 -16.14
C ASN A 807 -18.07 -41.66 -15.49
N PHE A 808 -18.97 -41.60 -14.51
CA PHE A 808 -19.53 -42.79 -13.85
C PHE A 808 -20.44 -43.60 -14.79
N ARG A 809 -21.18 -42.95 -15.68
CA ARG A 809 -22.03 -43.62 -16.71
C ARG A 809 -21.21 -44.47 -17.69
N LYS A 810 -19.99 -44.08 -18.00
CA LYS A 810 -19.12 -44.82 -18.94
C LYS A 810 -18.62 -46.16 -18.42
N MET A 811 -18.85 -46.50 -17.15
CA MET A 811 -18.37 -47.74 -16.52
C MET A 811 -19.49 -48.75 -16.38
N SER A 812 -19.24 -50.00 -16.83
CA SER A 812 -20.22 -51.08 -16.63
C SER A 812 -20.43 -51.45 -15.15
N LEU A 813 -21.58 -51.99 -14.79
CA LEU A 813 -21.88 -52.46 -13.43
C LEU A 813 -20.86 -53.50 -12.97
N ILE A 814 -20.45 -54.39 -13.87
CA ILE A 814 -19.47 -55.46 -13.64
C ILE A 814 -18.10 -54.86 -13.32
N ASP A 815 -17.66 -53.88 -14.07
CA ASP A 815 -16.38 -53.21 -13.82
C ASP A 815 -16.37 -52.43 -12.50
N ARG A 816 -17.53 -51.96 -12.03
CA ARG A 816 -17.66 -51.29 -10.72
C ARG A 816 -17.49 -52.25 -9.55
N ILE A 817 -17.93 -53.49 -9.69
CA ILE A 817 -17.88 -54.51 -8.64
C ILE A 817 -16.53 -55.27 -8.67
N ARG A 818 -16.01 -55.57 -9.87
CA ARG A 818 -14.82 -56.43 -10.12
C ARG A 818 -13.46 -55.74 -9.91
N TYR A 819 -13.46 -54.42 -9.81
CA TYR A 819 -12.22 -53.60 -9.73
C TYR A 819 -11.41 -53.76 -8.42
N ALA A 820 -11.70 -54.73 -7.61
CA ALA A 820 -11.01 -55.04 -6.36
C ALA A 820 -10.18 -56.34 -6.40
N GLU A 821 -10.16 -57.04 -7.53
CA GLU A 821 -9.23 -58.11 -7.82
C GLU A 821 -8.16 -57.62 -8.81
#